data_ee860c6ce1a9dee8fe21303b6839ea88
#
_entry.id   ee860c6ce1a9dee8fe21303b6839ea88
#
_cell.length_a   1.000
_cell.length_b   1.000
_cell.length_c   1.000
_cell.angle_alpha   90.00
_cell.angle_beta   90.00
_cell.angle_gamma   90.00
#
_symmetry.space_group_name_H-M   'P 1'
#
loop_
_entity.id
_entity.type
_entity.pdbx_description
1 polymer ?
#
loop_
_entity_poly.entity_id
_entity_poly.type
_entity_poly.pdbx_seq_one_letter_code
_entity_poly.pdbx_strand_id
1 'polypeptide(L)'
;RYADTNGYEKDRARSIWPYRDWVISALNADMPFDQFSVEQLAGDLLPNASISQRIATGFHRNTMLNEEGGIDPLEFRFHAMTDRVATTGTTWLGLTVGCAQCHTHKYDPLTHREYYQMMAFLNNADEPSLSLPDDTKLRQEAANRQKAGQLLHELPKHWPLEQLEVLPSRITNAAGEGDEKLTIDGPDVVVASGNVPARTTYVIDLEVADLAAATSLRLSAFKKDPYAGPGRADNGNFVLSEVQLSLFQKVDSQDDRSTEAEVQLPIKEVTASVEQANYAAAFCIDGKLETGWAIDNGQGIPASAEATLSLDPDRLREALMKLGSTKVPVGLRVRLIQNHGARHVLGAFRLAVGKSLSPAEQDTRRSELVMKKFEEWSNASRPKVVAWTPLKPLAATSNLPHLTILDDASILATGDTTKQDRYEIILGASTEPITALRLEALPDERLPGGGPGTTYYEGSLGDFYLNELSVLAGDVPAKVTSATESYTRNKFGNMPTSAALTLDGDVQTGWSIAGEEGQRHLAVYVFEKPIPPFTAVKVQMIFGRHFASSLGRFRFSAANSDRSPVAHRLSESEELLLLKQPDQLTSGDKTQLMNAFLLNAPEVAKQSEQIRRLLAPVESTTTLVMRERPAENPRPTYRHHRGEYLQAKEQLDSGTPEFLHQWPDEFPRSRLGFAQWLVHRKNPLTARVIVNRQWAAFFGHGIVATVDDFGIQGTEPSHPELLDWLAVTFMDADHWSLKSLHRRIVLSSVYRQAANQREESLAKDPENRLLSYAPRFRLDAEIVRDSIVQAAGVLSKKQGGPPVRPIQPSGITEVAFGSPGWDVSNGEDRYRRSIYTFIKRTAPFAMVTTFDGPTGEACIARRNRSNTPLQALTLLNDPMFVDLARASGDHLLQGDDSEDGQRIVKLFRRLLTRSPDEAELAALKGFVVMHRTMFQEHPEQAAELTGKNAANVDANAVAELATWTALSRALFALDEVVMRP
;
A
#
# COMPACT_ATOMS: atom_id res chain seq x y z
N ARG A 1 7.95 3.50 -24.00
CA ARG A 1 7.95 4.45 -22.89
C ARG A 1 6.90 4.12 -21.83
N TYR A 2 5.77 3.48 -22.17
CA TYR A 2 4.78 3.01 -21.18
C TYR A 2 5.43 2.01 -20.22
N ALA A 3 5.21 2.20 -18.91
CA ALA A 3 5.55 1.22 -17.88
C ALA A 3 4.66 1.39 -16.65
N ASP A 4 4.39 0.28 -15.98
CA ASP A 4 3.59 0.23 -14.75
C ASP A 4 4.43 0.54 -13.50
N THR A 5 5.68 0.98 -13.69
CA THR A 5 6.61 1.34 -12.61
C THR A 5 7.31 2.66 -12.89
N ASN A 6 7.88 3.25 -11.83
CA ASN A 6 8.48 4.58 -11.87
C ASN A 6 9.85 4.61 -12.55
N GLY A 7 10.63 3.54 -12.50
CA GLY A 7 12.04 3.51 -12.89
C GLY A 7 12.98 3.90 -11.74
N TYR A 8 14.23 4.14 -12.08
CA TYR A 8 15.34 4.34 -11.13
C TYR A 8 15.52 3.14 -10.20
N GLU A 9 16.24 3.28 -9.11
CA GLU A 9 16.58 2.17 -8.23
C GLU A 9 15.36 1.56 -7.54
N LYS A 10 14.49 2.39 -6.98
CA LYS A 10 13.31 1.93 -6.25
C LYS A 10 12.23 1.29 -7.13
N ASP A 11 12.08 1.80 -8.32
CA ASP A 11 11.20 1.32 -9.39
C ASP A 11 9.84 0.77 -8.91
N ARG A 12 9.15 1.56 -8.10
CA ARG A 12 7.85 1.19 -7.52
C ARG A 12 6.76 1.14 -8.56
N ALA A 13 5.78 0.28 -8.31
CA ALA A 13 4.58 0.22 -9.12
C ALA A 13 3.78 1.53 -9.05
N ARG A 14 3.19 1.93 -10.17
CA ARG A 14 2.31 3.10 -10.30
C ARG A 14 1.05 2.75 -11.08
N SER A 15 -0.02 3.46 -10.82
CA SER A 15 -1.28 3.26 -11.52
C SER A 15 -1.34 4.18 -12.76
N ILE A 16 -0.93 3.67 -13.91
CA ILE A 16 -0.98 4.36 -15.22
C ILE A 16 -1.81 3.56 -16.25
N TRP A 17 -2.26 2.36 -15.91
CA TRP A 17 -3.03 1.51 -16.79
C TRP A 17 -4.34 2.14 -17.31
N PRO A 18 -5.03 3.07 -16.62
CA PRO A 18 -6.19 3.74 -17.17
C PRO A 18 -5.88 4.54 -18.46
N TYR A 19 -4.66 5.11 -18.55
CA TYR A 19 -4.19 5.74 -19.79
C TYR A 19 -4.05 4.71 -20.93
N ARG A 20 -3.49 3.53 -20.67
CA ARG A 20 -3.43 2.44 -21.68
C ARG A 20 -4.83 2.05 -22.16
N ASP A 21 -5.77 1.90 -21.23
CA ASP A 21 -7.15 1.55 -21.54
C ASP A 21 -7.85 2.66 -22.33
N TRP A 22 -7.53 3.93 -22.02
CA TRP A 22 -7.99 5.07 -22.81
C TRP A 22 -7.46 4.99 -24.26
N VAL A 23 -6.17 4.70 -24.45
CA VAL A 23 -5.56 4.54 -25.79
C VAL A 23 -6.26 3.42 -26.58
N ILE A 24 -6.49 2.26 -25.92
CA ILE A 24 -7.20 1.14 -26.56
C ILE A 24 -8.62 1.54 -26.97
N SER A 25 -9.34 2.22 -26.10
CA SER A 25 -10.71 2.66 -26.34
C SER A 25 -10.78 3.69 -27.47
N ALA A 26 -9.86 4.67 -27.50
CA ALA A 26 -9.78 5.69 -28.52
C ALA A 26 -9.50 5.09 -29.92
N LEU A 27 -8.54 4.15 -30.01
CA LEU A 27 -8.22 3.46 -31.25
C LEU A 27 -9.35 2.53 -31.69
N ASN A 28 -10.02 1.84 -30.76
CA ASN A 28 -11.19 1.02 -31.09
C ASN A 28 -12.36 1.86 -31.63
N ALA A 29 -12.55 3.05 -31.09
CA ALA A 29 -13.54 4.01 -31.57
C ALA A 29 -13.13 4.73 -32.87
N ASP A 30 -11.93 4.48 -33.41
CA ASP A 30 -11.33 5.19 -34.52
C ASP A 30 -11.30 6.72 -34.29
N MET A 31 -10.93 7.14 -33.09
CA MET A 31 -10.77 8.57 -32.79
C MET A 31 -9.80 9.20 -33.81
N PRO A 32 -10.15 10.33 -34.44
CA PRO A 32 -9.26 11.02 -35.35
C PRO A 32 -7.89 11.29 -34.70
N PHE A 33 -6.81 11.04 -35.42
CA PHE A 33 -5.45 11.11 -34.86
C PHE A 33 -5.06 12.51 -34.38
N ASP A 34 -5.61 13.55 -35.00
CA ASP A 34 -5.45 14.95 -34.52
C ASP A 34 -6.13 15.14 -33.16
N GLN A 35 -7.38 14.70 -32.98
CA GLN A 35 -8.07 14.72 -31.68
C GLN A 35 -7.33 13.84 -30.66
N PHE A 36 -6.94 12.63 -31.03
CA PHE A 36 -6.17 11.71 -30.18
C PHE A 36 -4.88 12.36 -29.69
N SER A 37 -4.20 13.13 -30.54
CA SER A 37 -2.98 13.85 -30.19
C SER A 37 -3.25 15.01 -29.23
N VAL A 38 -4.29 15.82 -29.52
CA VAL A 38 -4.65 16.98 -28.69
C VAL A 38 -5.06 16.52 -27.29
N GLU A 39 -5.87 15.47 -27.17
CA GLU A 39 -6.29 14.95 -25.87
C GLU A 39 -5.13 14.40 -25.04
N GLN A 40 -4.15 13.74 -25.65
CA GLN A 40 -2.96 13.24 -24.96
C GLN A 40 -2.03 14.36 -24.48
N LEU A 41 -1.94 15.45 -25.20
CA LEU A 41 -1.07 16.55 -24.87
C LEU A 41 -1.73 17.55 -23.92
N ALA A 42 -3.03 17.79 -24.06
CA ALA A 42 -3.73 18.90 -23.42
C ALA A 42 -5.22 18.62 -23.13
N GLY A 43 -5.58 17.36 -22.90
CA GLY A 43 -6.98 16.98 -22.65
C GLY A 43 -7.61 17.67 -21.43
N ASP A 44 -6.80 18.02 -20.43
CA ASP A 44 -7.22 18.78 -19.25
C ASP A 44 -7.57 20.25 -19.52
N LEU A 45 -7.08 20.80 -20.64
CA LEU A 45 -7.33 22.18 -21.08
C LEU A 45 -8.53 22.34 -22.03
N LEU A 46 -9.15 21.24 -22.42
CA LEU A 46 -10.34 21.30 -23.27
C LEU A 46 -11.53 21.89 -22.49
N PRO A 47 -12.45 22.59 -23.16
CA PRO A 47 -13.64 23.14 -22.52
C PRO A 47 -14.45 22.03 -21.81
N ASN A 48 -14.73 22.18 -20.51
CA ASN A 48 -15.43 21.17 -19.70
C ASN A 48 -14.80 19.77 -19.76
N ALA A 49 -13.47 19.71 -19.68
CA ALA A 49 -12.70 18.50 -19.82
C ALA A 49 -13.26 17.33 -18.99
N SER A 50 -13.65 16.26 -19.67
CA SER A 50 -14.14 15.01 -19.06
C SER A 50 -13.02 14.27 -18.33
N ILE A 51 -13.40 13.32 -17.46
CA ILE A 51 -12.44 12.40 -16.82
C ILE A 51 -11.62 11.66 -17.88
N SER A 52 -12.25 11.19 -18.95
CA SER A 52 -11.59 10.53 -20.08
C SER A 52 -10.50 11.39 -20.71
N GLN A 53 -10.80 12.65 -21.00
CA GLN A 53 -9.83 13.60 -21.57
C GLN A 53 -8.68 13.93 -20.62
N ARG A 54 -8.94 13.99 -19.32
CA ARG A 54 -7.87 14.13 -18.30
C ARG A 54 -6.98 12.90 -18.24
N ILE A 55 -7.54 11.67 -18.31
CA ILE A 55 -6.79 10.41 -18.36
C ILE A 55 -5.85 10.38 -19.57
N ALA A 56 -6.27 10.91 -20.72
CA ALA A 56 -5.46 10.99 -21.93
C ALA A 56 -4.10 11.66 -21.69
N THR A 57 -4.03 12.67 -20.82
CA THR A 57 -2.79 13.38 -20.47
C THR A 57 -1.74 12.49 -19.78
N GLY A 58 -2.10 11.27 -19.40
CA GLY A 58 -1.20 10.23 -18.93
C GLY A 58 -0.04 9.92 -19.88
N PHE A 59 -0.14 10.32 -21.17
CA PHE A 59 0.96 10.22 -22.14
C PHE A 59 2.27 10.80 -21.60
N HIS A 60 2.26 12.03 -21.11
CA HIS A 60 3.45 12.68 -20.56
C HIS A 60 3.78 12.24 -19.12
N ARG A 61 2.86 11.52 -18.44
CA ARG A 61 3.14 10.94 -17.13
C ARG A 61 3.85 9.58 -17.19
N ASN A 62 4.14 9.09 -18.39
CA ASN A 62 4.99 7.90 -18.59
C ASN A 62 6.49 8.17 -18.45
N THR A 63 6.92 9.37 -18.14
CA THR A 63 8.29 9.71 -17.72
C THR A 63 8.69 8.90 -16.50
N MET A 64 9.98 8.64 -16.34
CA MET A 64 10.53 8.07 -15.11
C MET A 64 10.35 9.06 -13.95
N LEU A 65 10.13 8.53 -12.75
CA LEU A 65 9.96 9.31 -11.52
C LEU A 65 10.92 8.79 -10.46
N ASN A 66 11.80 9.64 -9.93
CA ASN A 66 12.68 9.28 -8.83
C ASN A 66 11.99 9.56 -7.49
N GLU A 67 12.03 8.58 -6.58
CA GLU A 67 11.43 8.64 -5.24
C GLU A 67 12.49 8.50 -4.12
N GLU A 68 13.76 8.65 -4.44
CA GLU A 68 14.82 8.56 -3.45
C GLU A 68 14.89 9.81 -2.58
N GLY A 69 15.18 9.66 -1.30
CA GLY A 69 15.15 10.77 -0.35
C GLY A 69 16.23 11.84 -0.54
N GLY A 70 17.37 11.46 -1.09
CA GLY A 70 18.51 12.35 -1.27
C GLY A 70 18.45 13.27 -2.48
N ILE A 71 17.49 13.10 -3.38
CA ILE A 71 17.40 13.82 -4.65
C ILE A 71 16.97 15.29 -4.48
N ASP A 72 17.30 16.13 -5.47
CA ASP A 72 16.62 17.40 -5.67
C ASP A 72 15.37 17.19 -6.55
N PRO A 73 14.15 17.43 -6.04
CA PRO A 73 12.92 17.24 -6.81
C PRO A 73 12.88 18.09 -8.09
N LEU A 74 13.48 19.28 -8.08
CA LEU A 74 13.49 20.18 -9.25
C LEU A 74 14.45 19.70 -10.34
N GLU A 75 15.57 19.10 -9.97
CA GLU A 75 16.50 18.47 -10.90
C GLU A 75 15.83 17.30 -11.65
N PHE A 76 15.21 16.38 -10.93
CA PHE A 76 14.51 15.26 -11.57
C PHE A 76 13.29 15.70 -12.37
N ARG A 77 12.63 16.78 -11.94
CA ARG A 77 11.64 17.44 -12.78
C ARG A 77 12.23 17.96 -14.08
N PHE A 78 13.40 18.62 -14.05
CA PHE A 78 14.10 19.08 -15.25
C PHE A 78 14.39 17.91 -16.20
N HIS A 79 14.87 16.77 -15.70
CA HIS A 79 15.08 15.56 -16.50
C HIS A 79 13.76 15.03 -17.10
N ALA A 80 12.68 15.07 -16.34
CA ALA A 80 11.36 14.72 -16.86
C ALA A 80 10.92 15.66 -18.01
N MET A 81 11.21 16.96 -17.92
CA MET A 81 10.89 17.90 -18.99
C MET A 81 11.72 17.66 -20.25
N THR A 82 13.01 17.36 -20.13
CA THR A 82 13.86 17.02 -21.29
C THR A 82 13.35 15.77 -22.01
N ASP A 83 12.96 14.73 -21.27
CA ASP A 83 12.34 13.52 -21.83
C ASP A 83 11.02 13.86 -22.56
N ARG A 84 10.18 14.74 -22.01
CA ARG A 84 8.90 15.12 -22.64
C ARG A 84 9.09 15.88 -23.95
N VAL A 85 10.04 16.82 -23.99
CA VAL A 85 10.36 17.54 -25.23
C VAL A 85 10.89 16.57 -26.30
N ALA A 86 11.86 15.73 -25.95
CA ALA A 86 12.40 14.71 -26.84
C ALA A 86 11.31 13.76 -27.33
N THR A 87 10.46 13.27 -26.44
CA THR A 87 9.31 12.41 -26.78
C THR A 87 8.33 13.10 -27.73
N THR A 88 8.01 14.37 -27.50
CA THR A 88 7.11 15.14 -28.38
C THR A 88 7.71 15.32 -29.76
N GLY A 89 8.98 15.71 -29.84
CA GLY A 89 9.71 15.83 -31.12
C GLY A 89 9.74 14.50 -31.88
N THR A 90 10.13 13.42 -31.23
CA THR A 90 10.17 12.10 -31.84
C THR A 90 8.76 11.65 -32.29
N THR A 91 7.73 11.84 -31.45
CA THR A 91 6.40 11.28 -31.71
C THR A 91 5.67 11.97 -32.84
N TRP A 92 5.66 13.30 -32.88
CA TRP A 92 4.88 14.08 -33.84
C TRP A 92 5.71 14.68 -34.96
N LEU A 93 6.93 15.09 -34.70
CA LEU A 93 7.78 15.74 -35.68
C LEU A 93 8.76 14.77 -36.36
N GLY A 94 9.04 13.59 -35.75
CA GLY A 94 10.06 12.68 -36.26
C GLY A 94 11.44 13.35 -36.30
N LEU A 95 11.77 14.18 -35.31
CA LEU A 95 13.03 14.91 -35.20
C LEU A 95 13.78 14.55 -33.91
N THR A 96 15.10 14.55 -34.01
CA THR A 96 16.01 14.30 -32.88
C THR A 96 16.21 15.56 -32.03
N VAL A 97 15.10 16.21 -31.62
CA VAL A 97 15.11 17.50 -30.91
C VAL A 97 15.95 17.50 -29.61
N GLY A 98 16.15 16.34 -28.97
CA GLY A 98 16.97 16.20 -27.77
C GLY A 98 18.41 16.66 -27.95
N CYS A 99 18.96 16.63 -29.17
CA CYS A 99 20.32 17.16 -29.45
C CYS A 99 20.41 18.68 -29.19
N ALA A 100 19.28 19.39 -29.28
CA ALA A 100 19.23 20.83 -29.03
C ALA A 100 19.17 21.22 -27.55
N GLN A 101 19.17 20.25 -26.61
CA GLN A 101 19.22 20.50 -25.16
C GLN A 101 20.51 21.21 -24.73
N CYS A 102 21.67 20.88 -25.34
CA CYS A 102 22.96 21.36 -24.92
C CYS A 102 23.49 22.52 -25.78
N HIS A 103 23.13 22.53 -27.07
CA HIS A 103 23.59 23.51 -28.07
C HIS A 103 22.57 23.59 -29.24
N THR A 104 22.65 24.54 -30.13
CA THR A 104 21.88 24.56 -31.38
C THR A 104 22.11 23.25 -32.12
N HIS A 105 21.04 22.61 -32.63
CA HIS A 105 21.13 21.34 -33.34
C HIS A 105 22.17 21.45 -34.47
N LYS A 106 23.01 20.41 -34.60
CA LYS A 106 24.15 20.45 -35.49
C LYS A 106 23.76 20.52 -36.98
N TYR A 107 22.67 19.83 -37.32
CA TYR A 107 22.26 19.63 -38.70
C TYR A 107 20.91 20.27 -39.01
N ASP A 108 19.92 20.03 -38.19
CA ASP A 108 18.60 20.62 -38.34
C ASP A 108 18.55 22.06 -37.89
N PRO A 109 17.71 22.91 -38.52
CA PRO A 109 17.62 24.33 -38.15
C PRO A 109 16.81 24.56 -36.87
N LEU A 110 17.09 23.81 -35.83
CA LEU A 110 16.53 23.93 -34.48
C LEU A 110 17.54 24.54 -33.53
N THR A 111 17.25 25.72 -33.05
CA THR A 111 18.14 26.43 -32.12
C THR A 111 18.01 25.86 -30.68
N HIS A 112 19.09 26.04 -29.90
CA HIS A 112 19.10 25.77 -28.47
C HIS A 112 18.00 26.55 -27.71
N ARG A 113 17.68 27.78 -28.15
CA ARG A 113 16.62 28.59 -27.59
C ARG A 113 15.23 28.01 -27.85
N GLU A 114 14.92 27.61 -29.09
CA GLU A 114 13.63 27.01 -29.48
C GLU A 114 13.35 25.71 -28.74
N TYR A 115 14.38 24.92 -28.43
CA TYR A 115 14.22 23.72 -27.61
C TYR A 115 13.59 24.05 -26.25
N TYR A 116 14.10 25.10 -25.57
CA TYR A 116 13.54 25.49 -24.27
C TYR A 116 12.24 26.29 -24.39
N GLN A 117 11.98 26.93 -25.52
CA GLN A 117 10.67 27.52 -25.82
C GLN A 117 9.58 26.43 -25.99
N MET A 118 9.92 25.30 -26.65
CA MET A 118 9.02 24.11 -26.68
C MET A 118 8.84 23.52 -25.29
N MET A 119 9.91 23.44 -24.48
CA MET A 119 9.83 22.99 -23.10
C MET A 119 8.85 23.84 -22.28
N ALA A 120 8.79 25.15 -22.51
CA ALA A 120 7.94 26.05 -21.74
C ALA A 120 6.45 25.69 -21.84
N PHE A 121 5.96 25.17 -22.97
CA PHE A 121 4.60 24.66 -23.08
C PHE A 121 4.34 23.46 -22.17
N LEU A 122 5.31 22.57 -22.02
CA LEU A 122 5.16 21.32 -21.25
C LEU A 122 5.49 21.51 -19.76
N ASN A 123 6.30 22.52 -19.45
CA ASN A 123 6.74 22.79 -18.09
C ASN A 123 5.64 23.44 -17.22
N ASN A 124 4.69 24.17 -17.84
CA ASN A 124 3.65 24.91 -17.12
C ASN A 124 2.50 23.99 -16.63
N ALA A 125 2.80 22.77 -16.21
CA ALA A 125 1.81 21.86 -15.71
C ALA A 125 2.26 21.20 -14.40
N ASP A 126 1.33 20.99 -13.49
CA ASP A 126 1.47 20.14 -12.33
C ASP A 126 1.12 18.69 -12.66
N GLU A 127 1.50 17.78 -11.79
CA GLU A 127 1.49 16.34 -12.02
C GLU A 127 0.67 15.56 -10.98
N PRO A 128 -0.60 15.90 -10.75
CA PRO A 128 -1.42 15.24 -9.73
C PRO A 128 -1.79 13.80 -10.12
N SER A 129 -2.24 13.07 -9.11
CA SER A 129 -3.03 11.87 -9.29
C SER A 129 -4.51 12.25 -9.39
N LEU A 130 -5.23 11.60 -10.30
CA LEU A 130 -6.69 11.73 -10.47
C LEU A 130 -7.37 10.51 -9.86
N SER A 131 -8.23 10.71 -8.88
CA SER A 131 -9.11 9.67 -8.36
C SER A 131 -10.18 9.32 -9.40
N LEU A 132 -10.31 8.05 -9.69
CA LEU A 132 -11.32 7.56 -10.63
C LEU A 132 -12.60 7.21 -9.90
N PRO A 133 -13.79 7.40 -10.50
CA PRO A 133 -15.04 6.89 -9.97
C PRO A 133 -14.94 5.37 -9.75
N ASP A 134 -15.24 4.93 -8.54
CA ASP A 134 -15.15 3.52 -8.17
C ASP A 134 -16.35 3.14 -7.29
N ASP A 135 -17.35 2.52 -7.91
CA ASP A 135 -18.54 2.02 -7.21
C ASP A 135 -18.19 0.94 -6.18
N THR A 136 -17.08 0.21 -6.39
CA THR A 136 -16.61 -0.80 -5.45
C THR A 136 -16.11 -0.16 -4.17
N LYS A 137 -15.38 0.94 -4.31
CA LYS A 137 -14.93 1.76 -3.17
C LYS A 137 -16.13 2.25 -2.34
N LEU A 138 -17.12 2.85 -3.01
CA LEU A 138 -18.30 3.36 -2.31
C LEU A 138 -19.04 2.25 -1.54
N ARG A 139 -19.17 1.07 -2.14
CA ARG A 139 -19.76 -0.11 -1.46
C ARG A 139 -18.91 -0.57 -0.30
N GLN A 140 -17.59 -0.61 -0.46
CA GLN A 140 -16.66 -1.01 0.58
C GLN A 140 -16.68 -0.03 1.75
N GLU A 141 -16.69 1.27 1.49
CA GLU A 141 -16.80 2.30 2.54
C GLU A 141 -18.14 2.21 3.30
N ALA A 142 -19.24 1.94 2.57
CA ALA A 142 -20.54 1.73 3.21
C ALA A 142 -20.54 0.48 4.11
N ALA A 143 -19.98 -0.64 3.63
CA ALA A 143 -19.85 -1.86 4.40
C ALA A 143 -18.92 -1.68 5.62
N ASN A 144 -17.80 -0.97 5.43
CA ASN A 144 -16.87 -0.66 6.51
C ASN A 144 -17.52 0.21 7.59
N ARG A 145 -18.27 1.26 7.20
CA ARG A 145 -19.00 2.10 8.14
C ARG A 145 -20.05 1.31 8.92
N GLN A 146 -20.80 0.43 8.25
CA GLN A 146 -21.75 -0.45 8.92
C GLN A 146 -21.08 -1.36 9.94
N LYS A 147 -19.99 -2.02 9.56
CA LYS A 147 -19.21 -2.89 10.45
C LYS A 147 -18.57 -2.11 11.61
N ALA A 148 -18.04 -0.93 11.35
CA ALA A 148 -17.50 -0.05 12.39
C ALA A 148 -18.58 0.36 13.40
N GLY A 149 -19.80 0.68 12.93
CA GLY A 149 -20.94 0.98 13.79
C GLY A 149 -21.35 -0.20 14.70
N GLN A 150 -21.34 -1.42 14.17
CA GLN A 150 -21.60 -2.65 14.95
C GLN A 150 -20.52 -2.85 16.04
N LEU A 151 -19.24 -2.77 15.66
CA LEU A 151 -18.12 -2.92 16.60
C LEU A 151 -18.13 -1.82 17.68
N LEU A 152 -18.49 -0.59 17.31
CA LEU A 152 -18.59 0.51 18.27
C LEU A 152 -19.71 0.26 19.30
N HIS A 153 -20.83 -0.27 18.86
CA HIS A 153 -21.93 -0.66 19.76
C HIS A 153 -21.54 -1.79 20.72
N GLU A 154 -20.65 -2.69 20.27
CA GLU A 154 -20.16 -3.82 21.07
C GLU A 154 -18.96 -3.46 21.93
N LEU A 155 -18.32 -2.31 21.68
CA LEU A 155 -17.07 -1.91 22.31
C LEU A 155 -17.12 -1.92 23.85
N PRO A 156 -18.21 -1.48 24.54
CA PRO A 156 -18.33 -1.58 25.99
C PRO A 156 -18.20 -3.00 26.53
N LYS A 157 -18.62 -4.04 25.76
CA LYS A 157 -18.51 -5.44 26.18
C LYS A 157 -17.08 -5.95 26.27
N HIS A 158 -16.14 -5.28 25.59
CA HIS A 158 -14.72 -5.60 25.63
C HIS A 158 -13.96 -4.89 26.76
N TRP A 159 -14.67 -4.07 27.53
CA TRP A 159 -14.04 -3.39 28.66
C TRP A 159 -13.55 -4.43 29.68
N PRO A 160 -12.29 -4.38 30.12
CA PRO A 160 -11.76 -5.33 31.08
C PRO A 160 -12.52 -5.25 32.40
N LEU A 161 -12.92 -6.38 32.91
CA LEU A 161 -13.64 -6.52 34.18
C LEU A 161 -13.00 -7.64 34.99
N GLU A 162 -12.82 -7.41 36.30
CA GLU A 162 -12.51 -8.48 37.20
C GLU A 162 -13.70 -9.45 37.30
N GLN A 163 -13.48 -10.70 36.90
CA GLN A 163 -14.55 -11.73 36.82
C GLN A 163 -14.97 -12.28 38.17
N LEU A 164 -14.21 -11.94 39.24
CA LEU A 164 -14.41 -12.41 40.59
C LEU A 164 -14.79 -11.25 41.49
N GLU A 165 -15.87 -11.44 42.24
CA GLU A 165 -16.15 -10.62 43.43
C GLU A 165 -15.38 -11.20 44.59
N VAL A 166 -14.46 -10.44 45.16
CA VAL A 166 -13.69 -10.87 46.32
C VAL A 166 -14.61 -10.85 47.54
N LEU A 167 -14.77 -11.99 48.15
CA LEU A 167 -15.51 -12.11 49.43
C LEU A 167 -14.63 -11.62 50.59
N PRO A 168 -15.22 -10.90 51.57
CA PRO A 168 -14.48 -10.52 52.73
C PRO A 168 -13.90 -11.77 53.44
N SER A 169 -12.59 -11.87 53.49
CA SER A 169 -11.86 -12.98 54.10
C SER A 169 -10.60 -12.47 54.79
N ARG A 170 -10.15 -13.20 55.79
CA ARG A 170 -8.88 -12.95 56.47
C ARG A 170 -8.13 -14.23 56.75
N ILE A 171 -6.82 -14.17 56.69
CA ILE A 171 -5.95 -15.26 57.09
C ILE A 171 -5.84 -15.26 58.62
N THR A 172 -6.18 -16.37 59.21
CA THR A 172 -6.15 -16.53 60.68
C THR A 172 -4.93 -17.32 61.18
N ASN A 173 -4.36 -18.15 60.28
CA ASN A 173 -3.17 -18.91 60.57
C ASN A 173 -2.35 -19.13 59.30
N ALA A 174 -1.01 -19.12 59.43
CA ALA A 174 -0.09 -19.46 58.35
C ALA A 174 1.11 -20.20 58.97
N ALA A 175 1.28 -21.46 58.62
CA ALA A 175 2.36 -22.30 59.14
C ALA A 175 3.01 -23.09 57.99
N GLY A 176 4.31 -23.26 58.04
CA GLY A 176 5.09 -24.15 57.18
C GLY A 176 5.45 -25.44 57.93
N GLU A 177 5.61 -26.53 57.22
CA GLU A 177 6.07 -27.81 57.80
C GLU A 177 7.59 -27.88 57.99
N GLY A 178 8.36 -26.89 57.49
CA GLY A 178 9.81 -26.77 57.64
C GLY A 178 10.22 -25.72 58.69
N ASP A 179 11.50 -25.32 58.63
CA ASP A 179 12.06 -24.30 59.51
C ASP A 179 11.82 -22.85 59.04
N GLU A 180 11.03 -22.67 57.97
CA GLU A 180 10.67 -21.34 57.49
C GLU A 180 9.65 -20.65 58.39
N LYS A 181 9.72 -19.33 58.41
CA LYS A 181 8.75 -18.51 59.13
C LYS A 181 7.76 -17.87 58.14
N LEU A 182 6.48 -18.20 58.31
CA LEU A 182 5.40 -17.51 57.59
C LEU A 182 4.85 -16.36 58.46
N THR A 183 4.72 -15.19 57.85
CA THR A 183 4.19 -13.98 58.49
C THR A 183 2.98 -13.50 57.71
N ILE A 184 1.90 -13.24 58.44
CA ILE A 184 0.68 -12.64 57.84
C ILE A 184 0.87 -11.13 57.77
N ASP A 185 0.80 -10.55 56.58
CA ASP A 185 0.97 -9.13 56.31
C ASP A 185 -0.37 -8.57 55.77
N GLY A 186 -1.20 -8.04 56.67
CA GLY A 186 -2.58 -7.65 56.36
C GLY A 186 -3.57 -8.84 56.39
N PRO A 187 -4.78 -8.68 55.83
CA PRO A 187 -5.82 -9.68 55.96
C PRO A 187 -5.64 -10.91 55.06
N ASP A 188 -4.92 -10.79 53.95
CA ASP A 188 -4.93 -11.73 52.82
C ASP A 188 -3.53 -12.10 52.27
N VAL A 189 -2.46 -11.56 52.83
CA VAL A 189 -1.08 -11.75 52.34
C VAL A 189 -0.27 -12.60 53.32
N VAL A 190 0.50 -13.53 52.76
CA VAL A 190 1.50 -14.33 53.50
C VAL A 190 2.88 -14.07 52.91
N VAL A 191 3.86 -13.87 53.76
CA VAL A 191 5.27 -13.67 53.44
C VAL A 191 6.11 -14.74 54.11
N ALA A 192 6.85 -15.51 53.31
CA ALA A 192 7.80 -16.49 53.81
C ALA A 192 9.18 -15.85 54.01
N SER A 193 9.78 -16.11 55.20
CA SER A 193 11.09 -15.62 55.59
C SER A 193 11.91 -16.70 56.30
N GLY A 194 13.12 -16.37 56.73
CA GLY A 194 14.02 -17.34 57.40
C GLY A 194 14.65 -18.34 56.43
N ASN A 195 14.92 -19.55 56.89
CA ASN A 195 15.51 -20.60 56.04
C ASN A 195 14.64 -20.92 54.80
N VAL A 196 15.29 -21.28 53.71
CA VAL A 196 14.61 -21.67 52.49
C VAL A 196 14.67 -23.21 52.36
N PRO A 197 13.60 -23.92 52.70
CA PRO A 197 13.60 -25.37 52.66
C PRO A 197 13.68 -25.85 51.21
N ALA A 198 14.22 -27.04 50.99
CA ALA A 198 14.22 -27.65 49.67
C ALA A 198 12.80 -28.05 49.24
N ARG A 199 11.97 -28.45 50.21
CA ARG A 199 10.56 -28.84 50.03
C ARG A 199 9.80 -28.41 51.28
N THR A 200 8.52 -28.05 51.13
CA THR A 200 7.67 -27.69 52.25
C THR A 200 6.19 -27.71 51.86
N THR A 201 5.33 -27.76 52.88
CA THR A 201 3.91 -27.48 52.73
C THR A 201 3.55 -26.25 53.54
N TYR A 202 2.90 -25.28 52.89
CA TYR A 202 2.31 -24.15 53.61
C TYR A 202 0.86 -24.48 53.93
N VAL A 203 0.47 -24.36 55.16
CA VAL A 203 -0.88 -24.53 55.67
C VAL A 203 -1.44 -23.19 56.07
N ILE A 204 -2.45 -22.72 55.37
CA ILE A 204 -3.05 -21.39 55.53
C ILE A 204 -4.52 -21.56 55.88
N ASP A 205 -4.94 -21.01 57.02
CA ASP A 205 -6.33 -21.02 57.42
C ASP A 205 -6.96 -19.66 57.20
N LEU A 206 -8.11 -19.66 56.50
CA LEU A 206 -8.88 -18.46 56.19
C LEU A 206 -10.25 -18.52 56.86
N GLU A 207 -10.65 -17.40 57.40
CA GLU A 207 -12.03 -17.09 57.75
C GLU A 207 -12.68 -16.31 56.64
N VAL A 208 -13.83 -16.74 56.13
CA VAL A 208 -14.53 -16.17 55.01
C VAL A 208 -15.94 -15.79 55.43
N ALA A 209 -16.36 -14.55 55.23
CA ALA A 209 -17.64 -14.04 55.73
C ALA A 209 -18.87 -14.75 55.10
N ASP A 210 -18.80 -15.14 53.85
CA ASP A 210 -19.85 -15.89 53.15
C ASP A 210 -19.21 -17.03 52.34
N LEU A 211 -18.73 -18.03 53.07
CA LEU A 211 -18.05 -19.16 52.45
C LEU A 211 -18.98 -19.98 51.52
N ALA A 212 -20.28 -20.00 51.81
CA ALA A 212 -21.25 -20.70 50.99
C ALA A 212 -21.46 -20.15 49.58
N ALA A 213 -21.16 -18.88 49.40
CA ALA A 213 -21.18 -18.20 48.12
C ALA A 213 -19.84 -18.32 47.32
N ALA A 214 -18.82 -18.94 47.90
CA ALA A 214 -17.51 -19.08 47.27
C ALA A 214 -17.56 -19.96 46.02
N THR A 215 -17.03 -19.52 44.90
CA THR A 215 -16.91 -20.27 43.66
C THR A 215 -15.46 -20.45 43.22
N SER A 216 -14.54 -19.71 43.86
CA SER A 216 -13.13 -19.75 43.52
C SER A 216 -12.21 -19.29 44.63
N LEU A 217 -10.97 -19.75 44.59
CA LEU A 217 -9.86 -19.24 45.36
C LEU A 217 -8.79 -18.71 44.39
N ARG A 218 -8.36 -17.47 44.53
CA ARG A 218 -7.27 -16.88 43.74
C ARG A 218 -6.00 -16.84 44.60
N LEU A 219 -4.93 -17.41 44.07
CA LEU A 219 -3.58 -17.35 44.60
C LEU A 219 -2.78 -16.37 43.73
N SER A 220 -2.37 -15.25 44.29
CA SER A 220 -1.52 -14.26 43.56
C SER A 220 -0.13 -14.27 44.23
N ALA A 221 0.84 -14.89 43.56
CA ALA A 221 2.25 -14.87 43.96
C ALA A 221 2.93 -13.61 43.39
N PHE A 222 3.73 -12.93 44.23
CA PHE A 222 4.39 -11.71 43.80
C PHE A 222 5.79 -11.58 44.39
N LYS A 223 6.64 -10.81 43.68
CA LYS A 223 8.02 -10.52 44.14
C LYS A 223 7.99 -9.68 45.37
N LYS A 224 8.80 -10.10 46.39
CA LYS A 224 9.11 -9.30 47.57
C LYS A 224 10.62 -9.43 47.90
N ASP A 225 11.28 -8.30 48.09
CA ASP A 225 12.71 -8.30 48.45
C ASP A 225 13.00 -9.20 49.67
N PRO A 226 14.11 -9.92 49.65
CA PRO A 226 15.26 -9.85 48.73
C PRO A 226 15.21 -10.82 47.51
N TYR A 227 14.07 -11.45 47.21
CA TYR A 227 13.98 -12.47 46.18
C TYR A 227 13.94 -11.90 44.79
N ALA A 228 14.46 -12.65 43.82
CA ALA A 228 14.50 -12.24 42.42
C ALA A 228 13.10 -12.24 41.76
N GLY A 229 12.17 -13.04 42.26
CA GLY A 229 10.79 -13.20 41.73
C GLY A 229 9.80 -13.60 42.85
N PRO A 230 8.62 -14.13 42.46
CA PRO A 230 7.60 -14.62 43.38
C PRO A 230 8.02 -15.82 44.23
N GLY A 231 8.96 -16.62 43.74
CA GLY A 231 9.54 -17.75 44.48
C GLY A 231 10.83 -17.39 45.18
N ARG A 232 11.29 -18.30 46.07
CA ARG A 232 12.50 -18.17 46.86
C ARG A 232 13.71 -18.91 46.30
N ALA A 233 13.58 -19.51 45.09
CA ALA A 233 14.73 -20.04 44.33
C ALA A 233 15.64 -18.90 43.91
N ASP A 234 16.92 -19.18 43.62
CA ASP A 234 17.91 -18.19 43.21
C ASP A 234 17.50 -17.39 41.97
N ASN A 235 16.76 -18.03 41.04
CA ASN A 235 16.20 -17.40 39.86
C ASN A 235 14.84 -16.70 40.10
N GLY A 236 14.26 -16.80 41.30
CA GLY A 236 12.95 -16.24 41.64
C GLY A 236 11.74 -17.06 41.21
N ASN A 237 11.95 -18.30 40.67
CA ASN A 237 10.85 -19.21 40.31
C ASN A 237 10.36 -19.99 41.54
N PHE A 238 9.17 -20.57 41.38
CA PHE A 238 8.62 -21.55 42.32
C PHE A 238 8.02 -22.71 41.53
N VAL A 239 7.79 -23.85 42.23
CA VAL A 239 6.99 -24.96 41.72
C VAL A 239 5.97 -25.35 42.79
N LEU A 240 4.72 -25.10 42.53
CA LEU A 240 3.62 -25.49 43.38
C LEU A 240 3.13 -26.88 42.92
N SER A 241 3.54 -27.93 43.64
CA SER A 241 3.29 -29.31 43.23
C SER A 241 1.84 -29.70 43.39
N GLU A 242 1.20 -29.31 44.49
CA GLU A 242 -0.22 -29.67 44.72
C GLU A 242 -0.88 -28.60 45.59
N VAL A 243 -2.15 -28.31 45.32
CA VAL A 243 -3.02 -27.46 46.14
C VAL A 243 -4.16 -28.30 46.65
N GLN A 244 -4.31 -28.38 47.95
CA GLN A 244 -5.41 -29.07 48.60
C GLN A 244 -6.25 -28.09 49.39
N LEU A 245 -7.54 -28.20 49.26
CA LEU A 245 -8.51 -27.40 50.01
C LEU A 245 -9.33 -28.27 50.95
N SER A 246 -9.56 -27.79 52.14
CA SER A 246 -10.47 -28.44 53.08
C SER A 246 -11.24 -27.39 53.89
N LEU A 247 -12.42 -27.76 54.31
CA LEU A 247 -13.16 -27.03 55.32
C LEU A 247 -12.81 -27.59 56.70
N PHE A 248 -12.60 -26.74 57.68
CA PHE A 248 -12.32 -27.18 59.00
C PHE A 248 -13.16 -26.44 60.04
N GLN A 249 -13.41 -27.10 61.20
CA GLN A 249 -14.13 -26.53 62.29
C GLN A 249 -13.49 -26.98 63.58
N LYS A 250 -13.19 -26.04 64.50
CA LYS A 250 -12.70 -26.34 65.82
C LYS A 250 -13.91 -26.86 66.67
N VAL A 251 -13.78 -28.02 67.21
CA VAL A 251 -14.82 -28.62 68.08
C VAL A 251 -14.33 -28.47 69.50
N ASP A 252 -15.04 -27.68 70.31
CA ASP A 252 -14.78 -27.61 71.76
C ASP A 252 -15.16 -28.96 72.41
N SER A 253 -14.18 -29.79 72.73
CA SER A 253 -14.38 -30.97 73.59
C SER A 253 -14.21 -30.60 75.07
N GLN A 254 -15.09 -31.11 75.93
CA GLN A 254 -15.03 -30.90 77.39
C GLN A 254 -13.77 -31.46 78.01
N ASP A 255 -12.98 -32.26 77.34
CA ASP A 255 -11.70 -32.82 77.74
C ASP A 255 -10.57 -32.07 76.92
N ASP A 256 -9.85 -31.21 77.52
CA ASP A 256 -8.63 -30.44 77.20
C ASP A 256 -7.89 -30.83 75.86
N ARG A 257 -8.50 -31.51 74.90
CA ARG A 257 -8.03 -31.79 73.56
C ARG A 257 -9.05 -31.29 72.57
N SER A 258 -8.79 -30.13 72.03
CA SER A 258 -9.55 -29.63 70.89
C SER A 258 -9.37 -30.59 69.68
N THR A 259 -10.41 -31.28 69.26
CA THR A 259 -10.46 -32.06 68.01
C THR A 259 -10.94 -31.19 66.91
N GLU A 260 -10.22 -31.23 65.81
CA GLU A 260 -10.58 -30.48 64.58
C GLU A 260 -11.29 -31.42 63.62
N ALA A 261 -12.48 -31.03 63.19
CA ALA A 261 -13.15 -31.74 62.12
C ALA A 261 -12.74 -31.09 60.76
N GLU A 262 -12.26 -31.90 59.85
CA GLU A 262 -11.80 -31.48 58.57
C GLU A 262 -12.47 -32.30 57.44
N VAL A 263 -12.95 -31.63 56.42
CA VAL A 263 -13.60 -32.23 55.24
C VAL A 263 -12.91 -31.67 53.98
N GLN A 264 -12.36 -32.57 53.15
CA GLN A 264 -11.71 -32.22 51.88
C GLN A 264 -12.70 -31.59 50.89
N LEU A 265 -12.25 -30.52 50.21
CA LEU A 265 -12.99 -29.82 49.22
C LEU A 265 -12.26 -29.99 47.87
N PRO A 266 -12.80 -30.74 46.90
CA PRO A 266 -12.17 -30.94 45.61
C PRO A 266 -12.16 -29.65 44.80
N ILE A 267 -11.03 -29.38 44.15
CA ILE A 267 -10.88 -28.30 43.19
C ILE A 267 -11.32 -28.84 41.82
N LYS A 268 -12.19 -28.09 41.12
CA LYS A 268 -12.75 -28.51 39.84
C LYS A 268 -11.79 -28.25 38.69
N GLU A 269 -11.15 -27.08 38.69
CA GLU A 269 -10.28 -26.61 37.62
C GLU A 269 -9.34 -25.52 38.16
N VAL A 270 -8.18 -25.37 37.51
CA VAL A 270 -7.27 -24.27 37.80
C VAL A 270 -6.83 -23.62 36.50
N THR A 271 -6.77 -22.31 36.48
CA THR A 271 -6.21 -21.50 35.38
C THR A 271 -5.17 -20.55 35.92
N ALA A 272 -4.12 -20.26 35.14
CA ALA A 272 -3.08 -19.33 35.56
C ALA A 272 -2.80 -18.24 34.53
N SER A 273 -2.30 -17.09 35.00
CA SER A 273 -1.90 -15.98 34.15
C SER A 273 -0.61 -16.25 33.36
N VAL A 274 0.25 -17.12 33.89
CA VAL A 274 1.55 -17.51 33.31
C VAL A 274 1.81 -18.98 33.64
N GLU A 275 2.31 -19.71 32.66
CA GLU A 275 2.69 -21.13 32.86
C GLU A 275 4.06 -21.39 32.20
N GLN A 276 4.87 -22.21 32.87
CA GLN A 276 6.12 -22.73 32.31
C GLN A 276 5.85 -23.98 31.47
N ALA A 277 6.61 -24.15 30.39
CA ALA A 277 6.53 -25.38 29.58
C ALA A 277 6.74 -26.63 30.46
N ASN A 278 5.83 -27.61 30.37
CA ASN A 278 5.77 -28.84 31.19
C ASN A 278 5.42 -28.62 32.69
N TYR A 279 5.02 -27.41 33.08
CA TYR A 279 4.60 -27.08 34.47
C TYR A 279 3.31 -26.25 34.43
N ALA A 280 2.29 -26.77 33.77
CA ALA A 280 0.98 -26.11 33.64
C ALA A 280 0.27 -26.05 35.00
N ALA A 281 -0.57 -25.02 35.21
CA ALA A 281 -1.33 -24.86 36.45
C ALA A 281 -2.22 -26.07 36.77
N ALA A 282 -2.74 -26.76 35.80
CA ALA A 282 -3.53 -27.98 35.97
C ALA A 282 -2.77 -29.10 36.76
N PHE A 283 -1.44 -29.05 36.72
CA PHE A 283 -0.64 -30.07 37.43
C PHE A 283 -0.57 -29.82 38.94
N CYS A 284 -1.02 -28.69 39.47
CA CYS A 284 -1.08 -28.46 40.89
C CYS A 284 -2.38 -29.00 41.55
N ILE A 285 -3.19 -29.73 40.82
CA ILE A 285 -4.40 -30.40 41.31
C ILE A 285 -4.56 -31.83 40.75
N ASP A 286 -3.52 -32.43 40.19
CA ASP A 286 -3.55 -33.74 39.52
C ASP A 286 -3.27 -34.90 40.47
N GLY A 287 -3.01 -34.66 41.74
CA GLY A 287 -2.73 -35.62 42.78
C GLY A 287 -1.32 -36.22 42.76
N LYS A 288 -0.41 -35.65 41.96
CA LYS A 288 0.97 -36.11 41.82
C LYS A 288 1.96 -35.08 42.35
N LEU A 289 2.83 -35.51 43.26
CA LEU A 289 3.83 -34.61 43.89
C LEU A 289 5.05 -34.33 42.99
N GLU A 290 5.19 -35.06 41.88
CA GLU A 290 6.29 -34.91 40.92
C GLU A 290 5.99 -33.84 39.85
N THR A 291 4.74 -33.49 39.64
CA THR A 291 4.25 -32.46 38.76
C THR A 291 4.04 -31.14 39.53
N GLY A 292 3.59 -30.09 38.82
CA GLY A 292 3.26 -28.82 39.46
C GLY A 292 3.22 -27.62 38.54
N TRP A 293 2.83 -26.47 39.08
CA TRP A 293 2.78 -25.17 38.39
C TRP A 293 4.03 -24.36 38.64
N ALA A 294 4.64 -23.86 37.56
CA ALA A 294 5.77 -22.92 37.60
C ALA A 294 5.60 -21.77 36.60
N ILE A 295 6.43 -20.74 36.68
CA ILE A 295 6.15 -19.44 36.02
C ILE A 295 7.23 -18.93 35.07
N ASP A 296 8.27 -19.70 34.75
CA ASP A 296 9.26 -19.33 33.74
C ASP A 296 8.71 -19.58 32.35
N ASN A 297 8.32 -18.50 31.70
CA ASN A 297 7.76 -18.56 30.33
C ASN A 297 8.81 -18.46 29.19
N GLY A 298 10.11 -18.59 29.53
CA GLY A 298 11.23 -18.48 28.58
C GLY A 298 11.65 -17.04 28.26
N GLN A 299 10.95 -16.04 28.80
CA GLN A 299 11.31 -14.62 28.71
C GLN A 299 11.80 -14.06 30.05
N GLY A 300 11.92 -14.91 31.02
CA GLY A 300 12.31 -14.60 32.42
C GLY A 300 11.17 -14.77 33.41
N ILE A 301 11.49 -14.63 34.72
CA ILE A 301 10.51 -14.79 35.80
C ILE A 301 9.70 -13.49 35.92
N PRO A 302 8.37 -13.53 35.80
CA PRO A 302 7.53 -12.36 35.97
C PRO A 302 7.53 -11.89 37.43
N ALA A 303 7.30 -10.59 37.65
CA ALA A 303 7.23 -10.01 38.99
C ALA A 303 6.00 -10.49 39.81
N SER A 304 4.97 -10.98 39.12
CA SER A 304 3.77 -11.59 39.74
C SER A 304 3.16 -12.64 38.81
N ALA A 305 2.46 -13.59 39.40
CA ALA A 305 1.66 -14.59 38.68
C ALA A 305 0.44 -14.96 39.52
N GLU A 306 -0.66 -15.24 38.86
CA GLU A 306 -1.93 -15.58 39.49
C GLU A 306 -2.44 -16.93 39.01
N ALA A 307 -2.98 -17.71 39.96
CA ALA A 307 -3.77 -18.89 39.68
C ALA A 307 -5.16 -18.76 40.30
N THR A 308 -6.17 -19.10 39.53
CA THR A 308 -7.57 -19.17 40.00
C THR A 308 -8.03 -20.61 40.04
N LEU A 309 -8.36 -21.08 41.23
CA LEU A 309 -8.86 -22.41 41.49
C LEU A 309 -10.39 -22.37 41.58
N SER A 310 -11.07 -23.03 40.68
CA SER A 310 -12.55 -23.10 40.62
C SER A 310 -13.04 -24.13 41.61
N LEU A 311 -14.02 -23.77 42.43
CA LEU A 311 -14.69 -24.61 43.39
C LEU A 311 -16.01 -25.13 42.77
N ASP A 312 -16.38 -26.37 43.13
CA ASP A 312 -17.69 -26.90 42.83
C ASP A 312 -18.69 -26.47 43.91
N PRO A 313 -19.70 -25.65 43.60
CA PRO A 313 -20.65 -25.15 44.61
C PRO A 313 -21.48 -26.27 45.27
N ASP A 314 -21.72 -27.39 44.61
CA ASP A 314 -22.47 -28.50 45.15
C ASP A 314 -21.59 -29.25 46.13
N ARG A 315 -20.31 -29.48 45.81
CA ARG A 315 -19.34 -30.12 46.70
C ARG A 315 -19.05 -29.23 47.92
N LEU A 316 -18.98 -27.94 47.73
CA LEU A 316 -18.82 -26.99 48.86
C LEU A 316 -20.03 -27.08 49.81
N ARG A 317 -21.26 -27.13 49.26
CA ARG A 317 -22.48 -27.30 50.06
C ARG A 317 -22.50 -28.64 50.81
N GLU A 318 -22.15 -29.75 50.15
CA GLU A 318 -22.01 -31.05 50.76
C GLU A 318 -20.98 -31.06 51.92
N ALA A 319 -19.84 -30.44 51.72
CA ALA A 319 -18.79 -30.34 52.73
C ALA A 319 -19.21 -29.49 53.95
N LEU A 320 -19.93 -28.39 53.70
CA LEU A 320 -20.51 -27.57 54.77
C LEU A 320 -21.57 -28.36 55.57
N MET A 321 -22.40 -29.14 54.91
CA MET A 321 -23.41 -30.01 55.60
C MET A 321 -22.77 -31.09 56.45
N LYS A 322 -21.65 -31.69 56.04
CA LYS A 322 -20.91 -32.71 56.78
C LYS A 322 -20.30 -32.17 58.08
N LEU A 323 -19.91 -30.93 58.14
CA LEU A 323 -19.38 -30.27 59.31
C LEU A 323 -20.47 -29.88 60.32
N GLY A 324 -21.73 -29.86 59.91
CA GLY A 324 -22.89 -29.59 60.78
C GLY A 324 -23.09 -28.13 61.12
N SER A 325 -24.31 -27.79 61.55
CA SER A 325 -24.68 -26.46 62.03
C SER A 325 -24.30 -26.27 63.51
N THR A 326 -23.03 -25.97 63.77
CA THR A 326 -22.59 -25.59 65.14
C THR A 326 -22.42 -24.08 65.25
N LYS A 327 -22.37 -23.56 66.45
CA LYS A 327 -22.11 -22.10 66.67
C LYS A 327 -20.69 -21.66 66.35
N VAL A 328 -19.80 -22.60 65.95
CA VAL A 328 -18.40 -22.32 65.66
C VAL A 328 -18.26 -22.06 64.17
N PRO A 329 -17.59 -21.00 63.72
CA PRO A 329 -17.38 -20.71 62.31
C PRO A 329 -16.57 -21.80 61.62
N VAL A 330 -16.96 -22.11 60.39
CA VAL A 330 -16.22 -22.98 59.48
C VAL A 330 -15.18 -22.18 58.74
N GLY A 331 -13.92 -22.61 58.80
CA GLY A 331 -12.81 -22.02 58.06
C GLY A 331 -12.45 -22.77 56.80
N LEU A 332 -11.77 -22.09 55.88
CA LEU A 332 -11.17 -22.71 54.70
C LEU A 332 -9.67 -22.90 54.95
N ARG A 333 -9.19 -24.14 54.82
CA ARG A 333 -7.77 -24.47 54.92
C ARG A 333 -7.21 -24.70 53.52
N VAL A 334 -6.12 -24.04 53.21
CA VAL A 334 -5.38 -24.16 51.95
C VAL A 334 -4.02 -24.77 52.24
N ARG A 335 -3.74 -25.94 51.67
CA ARG A 335 -2.42 -26.55 51.72
C ARG A 335 -1.72 -26.34 50.38
N LEU A 336 -0.58 -25.64 50.38
CA LEU A 336 0.26 -25.39 49.23
C LEU A 336 1.48 -26.30 49.32
N ILE A 337 1.45 -27.44 48.64
CA ILE A 337 2.50 -28.44 48.66
C ILE A 337 3.53 -28.17 47.61
N GLN A 338 4.79 -28.04 48.01
CA GLN A 338 5.92 -27.63 47.19
C GLN A 338 7.01 -28.70 47.27
N ASN A 339 6.90 -29.74 46.44
CA ASN A 339 7.70 -30.97 46.55
C ASN A 339 8.82 -31.05 45.50
N HIS A 340 8.94 -30.09 44.59
CA HIS A 340 9.92 -30.14 43.48
C HIS A 340 11.37 -30.21 43.98
N GLY A 341 11.69 -29.54 45.08
CA GLY A 341 13.05 -29.41 45.58
C GLY A 341 13.77 -28.16 45.09
N ALA A 342 15.10 -28.12 45.28
CA ALA A 342 15.97 -27.01 44.87
C ALA A 342 15.47 -25.60 45.29
N ARG A 343 14.80 -25.49 46.44
CA ARG A 343 14.27 -24.23 47.00
C ARG A 343 13.21 -23.53 46.17
N HIS A 344 12.54 -24.24 45.23
CA HIS A 344 11.48 -23.68 44.40
C HIS A 344 10.17 -23.54 45.20
N VAL A 345 10.21 -22.74 46.26
CA VAL A 345 9.07 -22.51 47.17
C VAL A 345 8.57 -21.05 47.03
N LEU A 346 7.29 -20.81 47.29
CA LEU A 346 6.67 -19.49 47.27
C LEU A 346 7.30 -18.54 48.29
N GLY A 347 7.52 -17.29 47.89
CA GLY A 347 8.08 -16.22 48.73
C GLY A 347 7.02 -15.34 49.33
N ALA A 348 6.22 -14.68 48.52
CA ALA A 348 5.12 -13.85 48.98
C ALA A 348 3.90 -14.11 48.10
N PHE A 349 2.75 -14.23 48.71
CA PHE A 349 1.51 -14.48 47.98
C PHE A 349 0.29 -13.96 48.73
N ARG A 350 -0.76 -13.73 47.99
CA ARG A 350 -2.09 -13.36 48.48
C ARG A 350 -3.08 -14.49 48.18
N LEU A 351 -4.00 -14.71 49.10
CA LEU A 351 -5.14 -15.59 48.92
C LEU A 351 -6.44 -14.79 49.01
N ALA A 352 -7.25 -14.87 47.97
CA ALA A 352 -8.55 -14.21 47.91
C ALA A 352 -9.63 -15.21 47.53
N VAL A 353 -10.64 -15.35 48.39
CA VAL A 353 -11.81 -16.17 48.09
C VAL A 353 -12.79 -15.33 47.25
N GLY A 354 -13.26 -15.85 46.15
CA GLY A 354 -14.10 -15.12 45.22
C GLY A 354 -15.40 -15.84 44.88
N LYS A 355 -16.38 -15.04 44.49
CA LYS A 355 -17.61 -15.48 43.85
C LYS A 355 -17.52 -15.12 42.37
N SER A 356 -17.67 -16.09 41.48
CA SER A 356 -17.75 -15.84 40.06
C SER A 356 -19.04 -15.11 39.73
N LEU A 357 -18.94 -14.03 38.98
CA LEU A 357 -20.09 -13.27 38.51
C LEU A 357 -20.79 -14.01 37.37
N SER A 358 -22.10 -14.11 37.41
CA SER A 358 -22.90 -14.56 36.28
C SER A 358 -22.75 -13.61 35.08
N PRO A 359 -22.99 -14.06 33.84
CA PRO A 359 -22.90 -13.18 32.66
C PRO A 359 -23.70 -11.87 32.80
N ALA A 360 -24.91 -11.93 33.39
CA ALA A 360 -25.74 -10.76 33.60
C ALA A 360 -25.13 -9.79 34.65
N GLU A 361 -24.55 -10.34 35.75
CA GLU A 361 -23.85 -9.52 36.74
C GLU A 361 -22.58 -8.88 36.14
N GLN A 362 -21.85 -9.62 35.29
CA GLN A 362 -20.69 -9.10 34.57
C GLN A 362 -21.08 -7.94 33.66
N ASP A 363 -22.16 -8.05 32.89
CA ASP A 363 -22.62 -7.00 31.98
C ASP A 363 -23.09 -5.76 32.77
N THR A 364 -23.78 -5.95 33.87
CA THR A 364 -24.21 -4.86 34.75
C THR A 364 -23.00 -4.11 35.33
N ARG A 365 -22.08 -4.82 35.95
CA ARG A 365 -20.86 -4.23 36.52
C ARG A 365 -19.98 -3.54 35.46
N ARG A 366 -19.85 -4.17 34.29
CA ARG A 366 -19.10 -3.60 33.17
C ARG A 366 -19.72 -2.29 32.74
N SER A 367 -21.04 -2.26 32.60
CA SER A 367 -21.79 -1.05 32.24
C SER A 367 -21.60 0.06 33.28
N GLU A 368 -21.69 -0.25 34.58
CA GLU A 368 -21.44 0.68 35.68
C GLU A 368 -20.00 1.21 35.66
N LEU A 369 -19.02 0.33 35.42
CA LEU A 369 -17.61 0.71 35.35
C LEU A 369 -17.33 1.63 34.16
N VAL A 370 -17.88 1.30 32.98
CA VAL A 370 -17.74 2.14 31.78
C VAL A 370 -18.38 3.50 32.00
N MET A 371 -19.57 3.57 32.60
CA MET A 371 -20.24 4.84 32.94
C MET A 371 -19.42 5.66 33.91
N LYS A 372 -18.90 5.06 34.97
CA LYS A 372 -18.01 5.74 35.94
C LYS A 372 -16.77 6.30 35.23
N LYS A 373 -16.12 5.49 34.39
CA LYS A 373 -14.93 5.91 33.65
C LYS A 373 -15.23 7.01 32.65
N PHE A 374 -16.38 6.96 31.99
CA PHE A 374 -16.88 8.02 31.14
C PHE A 374 -17.09 9.34 31.90
N GLU A 375 -17.68 9.30 33.08
CA GLU A 375 -17.86 10.49 33.91
C GLU A 375 -16.50 11.07 34.37
N GLU A 376 -15.59 10.22 34.82
CA GLU A 376 -14.20 10.60 35.17
C GLU A 376 -13.51 11.29 33.99
N TRP A 377 -13.58 10.68 32.80
CA TRP A 377 -13.02 11.22 31.57
C TRP A 377 -13.68 12.53 31.16
N SER A 378 -14.99 12.60 31.17
CA SER A 378 -15.75 13.79 30.80
C SER A 378 -15.39 14.98 31.70
N ASN A 379 -15.33 14.75 33.02
CA ASN A 379 -14.95 15.77 34.01
C ASN A 379 -13.50 16.22 33.85
N ALA A 380 -12.58 15.29 33.52
CA ALA A 380 -11.18 15.60 33.29
C ALA A 380 -10.93 16.30 31.94
N SER A 381 -11.79 16.09 30.95
CA SER A 381 -11.68 16.66 29.60
C SER A 381 -12.27 18.06 29.51
N ARG A 382 -13.38 18.35 30.19
CA ARG A 382 -14.08 19.68 30.19
C ARG A 382 -13.17 20.88 30.43
N PRO A 383 -12.26 20.90 31.40
CA PRO A 383 -11.37 22.03 31.61
C PRO A 383 -10.29 22.19 30.54
N LYS A 384 -10.09 21.17 29.70
CA LYS A 384 -9.05 21.13 28.64
C LYS A 384 -9.58 21.52 27.26
N VAL A 385 -10.89 21.65 27.11
CA VAL A 385 -11.53 22.10 25.84
C VAL A 385 -11.98 23.55 25.95
N VAL A 386 -11.89 24.28 24.83
CA VAL A 386 -12.29 25.66 24.68
C VAL A 386 -13.03 25.84 23.37
N ALA A 387 -13.77 26.93 23.23
CA ALA A 387 -14.33 27.31 21.96
C ALA A 387 -13.22 27.85 21.05
N TRP A 388 -13.17 27.30 19.84
CA TRP A 388 -12.22 27.72 18.83
C TRP A 388 -12.89 28.54 17.74
N THR A 389 -12.30 29.66 17.38
CA THR A 389 -12.74 30.51 16.29
C THR A 389 -11.74 30.41 15.14
N PRO A 390 -12.12 29.92 13.95
CA PRO A 390 -11.23 29.91 12.79
C PRO A 390 -10.75 31.31 12.44
N LEU A 391 -9.45 31.47 12.23
CA LEU A 391 -8.84 32.72 11.79
C LEU A 391 -8.72 32.68 10.26
N LYS A 392 -9.33 33.65 9.58
CA LYS A 392 -9.25 33.74 8.11
C LYS A 392 -7.87 34.26 7.70
N PRO A 393 -7.11 33.54 6.89
CA PRO A 393 -5.86 34.05 6.35
C PRO A 393 -6.12 35.24 5.41
N LEU A 394 -5.33 36.29 5.51
CA LEU A 394 -5.31 37.44 4.59
C LEU A 394 -4.30 37.24 3.48
N ALA A 395 -3.19 36.53 3.79
CA ALA A 395 -2.16 36.15 2.86
C ALA A 395 -1.49 34.85 3.32
N ALA A 396 -1.04 34.08 2.38
CA ALA A 396 -0.27 32.86 2.60
C ALA A 396 0.82 32.78 1.51
N THR A 397 2.06 32.72 1.91
CA THR A 397 3.20 32.66 0.99
C THR A 397 4.18 31.57 1.40
N SER A 398 4.90 31.02 0.45
CA SER A 398 6.02 30.11 0.67
C SER A 398 7.19 30.46 -0.22
N ASN A 399 8.33 29.82 -0.02
CA ASN A 399 9.49 29.99 -0.90
C ASN A 399 9.37 29.17 -2.21
N LEU A 400 8.51 28.16 -2.29
CA LEU A 400 8.34 27.38 -3.52
C LEU A 400 6.89 26.88 -3.75
N PRO A 401 6.23 26.13 -2.85
CA PRO A 401 4.83 25.71 -3.03
C PRO A 401 3.89 26.90 -3.22
N HIS A 402 2.83 26.72 -3.98
CA HIS A 402 1.77 27.70 -4.09
C HIS A 402 0.72 27.46 -2.99
N LEU A 403 0.48 28.47 -2.15
CA LEU A 403 -0.47 28.41 -1.06
C LEU A 403 -1.79 29.09 -1.45
N THR A 404 -2.86 28.32 -1.54
CA THR A 404 -4.22 28.81 -1.87
C THR A 404 -5.09 28.84 -0.62
N ILE A 405 -5.68 30.00 -0.32
CA ILE A 405 -6.65 30.14 0.77
C ILE A 405 -8.01 29.67 0.26
N LEU A 406 -8.60 28.70 0.97
CA LEU A 406 -9.90 28.13 0.65
C LEU A 406 -11.04 28.81 1.43
N ASP A 407 -12.29 28.57 1.02
CA ASP A 407 -13.49 29.20 1.60
C ASP A 407 -13.72 28.83 3.09
N ASP A 408 -13.23 27.65 3.51
CA ASP A 408 -13.30 27.18 4.90
C ASP A 408 -12.16 27.73 5.79
N ALA A 409 -11.47 28.77 5.30
CA ALA A 409 -10.29 29.37 5.92
C ALA A 409 -9.08 28.42 6.05
N SER A 410 -9.10 27.25 5.43
CA SER A 410 -7.90 26.43 5.30
C SER A 410 -7.01 26.90 4.16
N ILE A 411 -5.76 26.49 4.22
CA ILE A 411 -4.74 26.76 3.20
C ILE A 411 -4.36 25.44 2.56
N LEU A 412 -4.33 25.42 1.21
CA LEU A 412 -3.89 24.28 0.43
C LEU A 412 -2.58 24.60 -0.29
N ALA A 413 -1.55 23.82 -0.04
CA ALA A 413 -0.29 23.86 -0.76
C ALA A 413 -0.35 23.00 -2.02
N THR A 414 0.09 23.54 -3.15
CA THR A 414 0.14 22.86 -4.45
C THR A 414 1.43 23.21 -5.19
N GLY A 415 1.68 22.55 -6.31
CA GLY A 415 2.81 22.86 -7.18
C GLY A 415 4.09 22.15 -6.77
N ASP A 416 5.22 22.84 -6.88
CA ASP A 416 6.55 22.28 -6.65
C ASP A 416 6.82 22.09 -5.16
N THR A 417 7.64 21.11 -4.83
CA THR A 417 8.06 20.81 -3.46
C THR A 417 9.57 21.01 -3.29
N THR A 418 10.00 21.33 -2.08
CA THR A 418 11.40 21.48 -1.72
C THR A 418 11.71 20.80 -0.39
N LYS A 419 12.98 20.42 -0.18
CA LYS A 419 13.45 19.86 1.10
C LYS A 419 13.51 20.90 2.23
N GLN A 420 13.59 22.16 1.88
CA GLN A 420 13.60 23.26 2.86
C GLN A 420 12.54 24.26 2.46
N ASP A 421 11.43 24.21 3.19
CA ASP A 421 10.28 25.06 2.91
C ASP A 421 10.01 26.00 4.08
N ARG A 422 9.50 27.18 3.75
CA ARG A 422 9.12 28.18 4.75
C ARG A 422 7.78 28.76 4.35
N TYR A 423 6.80 28.62 5.23
CA TYR A 423 5.50 29.25 5.08
C TYR A 423 5.42 30.49 5.93
N GLU A 424 4.85 31.55 5.37
CA GLU A 424 4.49 32.79 6.07
C GLU A 424 3.00 33.05 5.86
N ILE A 425 2.24 33.04 6.95
CA ILE A 425 0.80 33.16 6.95
C ILE A 425 0.42 34.44 7.73
N ILE A 426 -0.33 35.33 7.10
CA ILE A 426 -0.89 36.49 7.72
C ILE A 426 -2.34 36.18 8.08
N LEU A 427 -2.62 35.96 9.37
CA LEU A 427 -3.96 35.69 9.87
C LEU A 427 -4.69 37.01 10.11
N GLY A 428 -5.97 37.04 9.74
CA GLY A 428 -6.82 38.23 9.84
C GLY A 428 -7.20 38.61 11.28
N ALA A 429 -7.87 39.72 11.42
CA ALA A 429 -8.18 40.38 12.68
C ALA A 429 -8.86 39.48 13.72
N SER A 430 -8.53 39.70 14.99
CA SER A 430 -9.29 39.25 16.16
C SER A 430 -9.74 40.47 16.94
N THR A 431 -11.01 40.49 17.33
CA THR A 431 -11.57 41.53 18.18
C THR A 431 -11.37 41.25 19.66
N GLU A 432 -10.97 40.02 19.99
CA GLU A 432 -10.69 39.59 21.35
C GLU A 432 -9.21 39.19 21.50
N PRO A 433 -8.65 39.25 22.70
CA PRO A 433 -7.32 38.72 22.96
C PRO A 433 -7.33 37.22 22.67
N ILE A 434 -6.21 36.69 22.20
CA ILE A 434 -6.07 35.24 22.02
C ILE A 434 -5.07 34.66 23.03
N THR A 435 -5.49 33.62 23.73
CA THR A 435 -4.68 32.93 24.75
C THR A 435 -4.03 31.66 24.19
N ALA A 436 -4.60 31.10 23.11
CA ALA A 436 -4.08 29.89 22.44
C ALA A 436 -4.34 29.93 20.94
N LEU A 437 -3.45 29.31 20.19
CA LEU A 437 -3.54 29.08 18.76
C LEU A 437 -3.60 27.56 18.49
N ARG A 438 -4.52 27.12 17.65
CA ARG A 438 -4.63 25.74 17.18
C ARG A 438 -4.25 25.66 15.72
N LEU A 439 -3.30 24.80 15.39
CA LEU A 439 -2.97 24.36 14.04
C LEU A 439 -3.69 23.03 13.77
N GLU A 440 -4.50 22.98 12.73
CA GLU A 440 -5.20 21.80 12.26
C GLU A 440 -4.53 21.30 10.98
N ALA A 441 -3.97 20.13 10.99
CA ALA A 441 -3.51 19.42 9.81
C ALA A 441 -4.69 18.59 9.27
N LEU A 442 -5.13 18.93 8.04
CA LEU A 442 -6.37 18.44 7.46
C LEU A 442 -6.09 17.48 6.31
N PRO A 443 -6.66 16.26 6.29
CA PRO A 443 -6.53 15.36 5.16
C PRO A 443 -7.20 15.95 3.91
N ASP A 444 -6.61 15.66 2.72
CA ASP A 444 -7.15 16.10 1.45
C ASP A 444 -6.80 15.10 0.35
N GLU A 445 -7.78 14.68 -0.46
CA GLU A 445 -7.58 13.71 -1.54
C GLU A 445 -6.65 14.21 -2.66
N ARG A 446 -6.43 15.53 -2.75
CA ARG A 446 -5.50 16.15 -3.72
C ARG A 446 -4.04 16.01 -3.32
N LEU A 447 -3.77 15.61 -2.07
CA LEU A 447 -2.44 15.45 -1.49
C LEU A 447 -1.99 13.97 -1.55
N PRO A 448 -0.68 13.71 -1.47
CA PRO A 448 -0.16 12.35 -1.43
C PRO A 448 -0.82 11.50 -0.35
N GLY A 449 -1.28 10.28 -0.69
CA GLY A 449 -1.92 9.37 0.26
C GLY A 449 -3.21 9.90 0.92
N GLY A 450 -3.80 11.01 0.41
CA GLY A 450 -4.94 11.67 1.04
C GLY A 450 -4.61 12.32 2.38
N GLY A 451 -3.33 12.49 2.68
CA GLY A 451 -2.85 13.01 3.95
C GLY A 451 -2.87 14.54 4.04
N PRO A 452 -2.57 15.13 5.19
CA PRO A 452 -2.48 16.57 5.35
C PRO A 452 -1.16 17.16 4.85
N GLY A 453 -0.16 16.33 4.53
CA GLY A 453 1.18 16.73 4.11
C GLY A 453 1.47 16.51 2.64
N THR A 454 2.61 17.04 2.20
CA THR A 454 3.06 16.92 0.81
C THR A 454 4.09 15.82 0.61
N THR A 455 4.38 15.01 1.63
CA THR A 455 5.46 14.03 1.58
C THR A 455 5.20 12.96 0.52
N TYR A 456 6.11 12.94 -0.44
CA TYR A 456 6.23 11.93 -1.45
C TYR A 456 7.66 11.38 -1.41
N TYR A 457 7.88 10.46 -0.50
CA TYR A 457 9.18 9.83 -0.27
C TYR A 457 8.98 8.35 -0.04
N GLU A 458 9.63 7.54 -0.86
CA GLU A 458 9.37 6.09 -0.87
C GLU A 458 7.88 5.75 -1.05
N GLY A 459 7.19 6.53 -1.85
CA GLY A 459 5.77 6.44 -2.16
C GLY A 459 4.98 7.66 -1.69
N SER A 460 3.68 7.61 -1.99
CA SER A 460 2.72 8.65 -1.63
C SER A 460 2.33 8.48 -0.16
N LEU A 461 3.02 9.15 0.77
CA LEU A 461 2.81 9.02 2.21
C LEU A 461 1.83 10.06 2.74
N GLY A 462 2.00 11.33 2.38
CA GLY A 462 1.08 12.40 2.79
C GLY A 462 1.22 12.85 4.25
N ASP A 463 2.27 12.44 4.94
CA ASP A 463 2.66 13.01 6.21
C ASP A 463 3.42 14.33 6.02
N PHE A 464 3.80 14.97 7.12
CA PHE A 464 4.62 16.17 7.14
C PHE A 464 5.62 16.11 8.28
N TYR A 465 6.58 17.04 8.26
CA TYR A 465 7.49 17.26 9.37
C TYR A 465 7.64 18.78 9.59
N LEU A 466 6.96 19.30 10.60
CA LEU A 466 7.05 20.70 11.01
C LEU A 466 8.19 20.86 12.00
N ASN A 467 9.28 21.52 11.57
CA ASN A 467 10.45 21.72 12.41
C ASN A 467 10.24 22.87 13.39
N GLU A 468 9.85 24.04 12.90
CA GLU A 468 9.70 25.23 13.74
C GLU A 468 8.38 25.95 13.42
N LEU A 469 7.76 26.50 14.48
CA LEU A 469 6.63 27.39 14.38
C LEU A 469 6.88 28.63 15.26
N SER A 470 6.71 29.80 14.70
CA SER A 470 6.74 31.05 15.45
C SER A 470 5.53 31.92 15.12
N VAL A 471 5.08 32.68 16.11
CA VAL A 471 3.95 33.60 16.01
C VAL A 471 4.43 35.00 16.34
N LEU A 472 4.13 35.95 15.48
CA LEU A 472 4.49 37.37 15.66
C LEU A 472 3.24 38.25 15.69
N ALA A 473 3.08 39.03 16.75
CA ALA A 473 2.04 40.06 16.87
C ALA A 473 2.67 41.40 16.47
N GLY A 474 2.46 41.85 15.24
CA GLY A 474 3.31 42.86 14.61
C GLY A 474 4.72 42.30 14.42
N ASP A 475 5.76 42.97 14.90
CA ASP A 475 7.16 42.52 14.87
C ASP A 475 7.60 41.85 16.19
N VAL A 476 6.70 41.66 17.15
CA VAL A 476 7.02 41.10 18.47
C VAL A 476 6.68 39.61 18.53
N PRO A 477 7.63 38.74 18.84
CA PRO A 477 7.37 37.32 19.03
C PRO A 477 6.41 37.08 20.21
N ALA A 478 5.34 36.34 19.97
CA ALA A 478 4.43 35.86 21.00
C ALA A 478 5.02 34.56 21.60
N LYS A 479 5.42 34.65 22.88
CA LYS A 479 6.06 33.51 23.56
C LYS A 479 5.01 32.44 23.90
N VAL A 480 5.27 31.22 23.52
CA VAL A 480 4.46 30.04 23.82
C VAL A 480 5.01 29.38 25.08
N THR A 481 4.12 29.00 26.01
CA THR A 481 4.49 28.30 27.26
C THR A 481 4.35 26.80 27.17
N SER A 482 3.40 26.32 26.37
CA SER A 482 3.20 24.90 26.15
C SER A 482 2.67 24.66 24.75
N ALA A 483 3.08 23.55 24.17
CA ALA A 483 2.51 23.02 22.93
C ALA A 483 2.19 21.53 23.15
N THR A 484 1.04 21.12 22.63
CA THR A 484 0.55 19.72 22.69
C THR A 484 0.03 19.29 21.34
N GLU A 485 0.07 17.99 21.05
CA GLU A 485 -0.44 17.41 19.83
C GLU A 485 -1.45 16.29 20.08
N SER A 486 -2.36 16.04 19.13
CA SER A 486 -3.33 14.96 19.19
C SER A 486 -2.71 13.60 18.91
N TYR A 487 -1.65 13.58 18.10
CA TYR A 487 -0.85 12.40 17.75
C TYR A 487 0.51 12.83 17.24
N THR A 488 1.51 12.01 17.52
CA THR A 488 2.86 12.19 16.99
C THR A 488 3.55 10.87 16.76
N ARG A 489 4.28 10.76 15.68
CA ARG A 489 5.15 9.63 15.37
C ARG A 489 6.18 10.03 14.31
N ASN A 490 7.44 9.61 14.56
CA ASN A 490 8.51 9.68 13.57
C ASN A 490 8.61 8.35 12.83
N LYS A 491 8.55 8.37 11.50
CA LYS A 491 8.76 7.16 10.68
C LYS A 491 10.24 6.94 10.37
N PHE A 492 11.00 8.00 10.23
CA PHE A 492 12.38 7.97 9.75
C PHE A 492 13.36 8.35 10.86
N GLY A 493 13.69 7.38 11.70
CA GLY A 493 14.65 7.52 12.80
C GLY A 493 14.03 7.36 14.17
N ASN A 494 14.89 7.34 15.19
CA ASN A 494 14.52 7.13 16.59
C ASN A 494 14.36 8.44 17.37
N MET A 495 14.48 9.61 16.73
CA MET A 495 14.30 10.89 17.40
C MET A 495 12.82 11.08 17.79
N PRO A 496 12.54 11.52 19.01
CA PRO A 496 11.18 11.83 19.42
C PRO A 496 10.63 12.98 18.58
N THR A 497 9.31 13.00 18.39
CA THR A 497 8.58 14.09 17.75
C THR A 497 7.47 14.58 18.69
N SER A 498 7.25 15.88 18.73
CA SER A 498 6.12 16.50 19.42
C SER A 498 5.89 17.94 18.94
N ALA A 499 4.72 18.51 19.20
CA ALA A 499 4.46 19.92 18.94
C ALA A 499 5.38 20.84 19.78
N ALA A 500 5.79 20.42 20.97
CA ALA A 500 6.71 21.18 21.81
C ALA A 500 8.09 21.36 21.17
N LEU A 501 8.53 20.38 20.39
CA LEU A 501 9.79 20.42 19.66
C LEU A 501 9.75 21.34 18.42
N THR A 502 8.61 21.95 18.11
CA THR A 502 8.52 23.00 17.08
C THR A 502 8.86 24.40 17.63
N LEU A 503 9.30 24.50 18.89
CA LEU A 503 9.57 25.75 19.62
C LEU A 503 10.98 25.80 20.21
N ASP A 504 11.80 24.78 19.98
CA ASP A 504 13.11 24.61 20.65
C ASP A 504 14.27 25.29 19.90
N GLY A 505 14.03 25.75 18.68
CA GLY A 505 15.04 26.38 17.81
C GLY A 505 15.97 25.39 17.13
N ASP A 506 15.73 24.07 17.26
CA ASP A 506 16.50 23.03 16.60
C ASP A 506 15.76 22.54 15.34
N VAL A 507 16.23 22.95 14.20
CA VAL A 507 15.68 22.55 12.88
C VAL A 507 15.81 21.05 12.56
N GLN A 508 16.34 20.24 13.48
CA GLN A 508 16.39 18.78 13.34
C GLN A 508 15.23 18.09 14.08
N THR A 509 14.60 18.74 15.02
CA THR A 509 13.45 18.27 15.81
C THR A 509 12.15 18.82 15.24
N GLY A 510 11.01 18.39 15.77
CA GLY A 510 9.72 18.89 15.32
C GLY A 510 8.55 17.93 15.52
N TRP A 511 7.46 18.18 14.81
CA TRP A 511 6.23 17.41 14.85
C TRP A 511 5.94 16.69 13.53
N SER A 512 5.57 15.41 13.61
CA SER A 512 5.17 14.55 12.49
C SER A 512 4.04 13.61 12.90
N ILE A 513 3.24 13.15 11.91
CA ILE A 513 2.06 12.31 12.12
C ILE A 513 2.14 10.97 11.37
N ALA A 514 3.34 10.51 11.05
CA ALA A 514 3.57 9.32 10.24
C ALA A 514 2.79 8.09 10.75
N GLY A 515 2.00 7.48 9.86
CA GLY A 515 1.17 6.31 10.14
C GLY A 515 -0.31 6.60 10.42
N GLU A 516 -0.71 7.88 10.51
CA GLU A 516 -2.13 8.30 10.62
C GLU A 516 -2.48 9.40 9.60
N GLU A 517 -1.93 9.33 8.40
CA GLU A 517 -1.98 10.39 7.39
C GLU A 517 -3.41 10.72 6.92
N GLY A 518 -4.30 9.77 6.86
CA GLY A 518 -5.69 9.98 6.42
C GLY A 518 -6.62 10.63 7.46
N GLN A 519 -6.08 11.12 8.58
CA GLN A 519 -6.87 11.66 9.69
C GLN A 519 -6.53 13.14 9.96
N ARG A 520 -7.48 13.84 10.60
CA ARG A 520 -7.27 15.19 11.12
C ARG A 520 -6.41 15.17 12.37
N HIS A 521 -5.37 15.96 12.40
CA HIS A 521 -4.50 16.12 13.57
C HIS A 521 -4.41 17.57 14.01
N LEU A 522 -4.15 17.75 15.30
CA LEU A 522 -4.13 19.05 15.94
C LEU A 522 -2.81 19.28 16.67
N ALA A 523 -2.31 20.51 16.62
CA ALA A 523 -1.36 21.04 17.58
C ALA A 523 -1.94 22.29 18.23
N VAL A 524 -1.81 22.42 19.55
CA VAL A 524 -2.31 23.54 20.35
C VAL A 524 -1.14 24.22 21.03
N TYR A 525 -1.00 25.53 20.78
CA TYR A 525 0.05 26.38 21.32
C TYR A 525 -0.57 27.40 22.28
N VAL A 526 -0.20 27.35 23.55
CA VAL A 526 -0.71 28.25 24.61
C VAL A 526 0.28 29.38 24.84
N PHE A 527 -0.15 30.64 24.77
CA PHE A 527 0.71 31.81 24.92
C PHE A 527 1.00 32.13 26.40
N GLU A 528 2.21 32.60 26.68
CA GLU A 528 2.59 33.09 28.04
C GLU A 528 1.75 34.29 28.45
N LYS A 529 1.50 35.15 27.48
CA LYS A 529 0.63 36.33 27.66
C LYS A 529 -0.37 36.36 26.49
N PRO A 530 -1.63 36.70 26.77
CA PRO A 530 -2.61 36.84 25.68
C PRO A 530 -2.11 37.84 24.63
N ILE A 531 -2.21 37.46 23.36
CA ILE A 531 -2.01 38.43 22.28
C ILE A 531 -3.21 39.36 22.28
N PRO A 532 -3.01 40.68 22.43
CA PRO A 532 -4.12 41.63 22.44
C PRO A 532 -4.87 41.65 21.10
N PRO A 533 -6.09 42.22 21.03
CA PRO A 533 -6.81 42.38 19.78
C PRO A 533 -5.91 42.97 18.69
N PHE A 534 -6.00 42.41 17.49
CA PHE A 534 -5.08 42.76 16.39
C PHE A 534 -5.83 42.88 15.05
N THR A 535 -5.21 43.57 14.11
CA THR A 535 -5.64 43.57 12.70
C THR A 535 -5.03 42.43 11.90
N ALA A 536 -3.79 42.04 12.23
CA ALA A 536 -3.12 40.89 11.63
C ALA A 536 -2.08 40.29 12.58
N VAL A 537 -1.92 38.97 12.53
CA VAL A 537 -0.86 38.20 13.21
C VAL A 537 -0.15 37.35 12.16
N LYS A 538 1.17 37.29 12.24
CA LYS A 538 2.01 36.50 11.35
C LYS A 538 2.37 35.19 12.03
N VAL A 539 2.16 34.08 11.32
CA VAL A 539 2.67 32.74 11.66
C VAL A 539 3.73 32.35 10.66
N GLN A 540 4.89 31.94 11.14
CA GLN A 540 5.96 31.39 10.32
C GLN A 540 6.14 29.92 10.67
N MET A 541 6.26 29.06 9.65
CA MET A 541 6.51 27.63 9.79
C MET A 541 7.71 27.23 8.94
N ILE A 542 8.59 26.39 9.48
CA ILE A 542 9.77 25.86 8.79
C ILE A 542 9.63 24.37 8.66
N PHE A 543 9.87 23.85 7.45
CA PHE A 543 9.90 22.43 7.12
C PHE A 543 11.26 22.10 6.51
N GLY A 544 11.99 21.16 7.12
CA GLY A 544 13.34 20.85 6.65
C GLY A 544 13.73 19.40 7.01
N ARG A 545 13.74 18.56 6.00
CA ARG A 545 14.21 17.17 6.11
C ARG A 545 15.08 16.83 4.91
N HIS A 546 15.62 15.61 4.86
CA HIS A 546 16.32 15.13 3.67
C HIS A 546 15.36 14.85 2.47
N PHE A 547 14.05 15.01 2.67
CA PHE A 547 12.99 14.93 1.66
C PHE A 547 11.99 16.09 1.86
N ALA A 548 11.16 16.38 0.85
CA ALA A 548 10.10 17.37 0.97
C ALA A 548 9.01 16.87 1.93
N SER A 549 8.68 17.68 2.94
CA SER A 549 7.81 17.27 4.05
C SER A 549 6.91 18.38 4.58
N SER A 550 6.48 19.31 3.72
CA SER A 550 5.67 20.46 4.14
C SER A 550 4.22 20.05 4.42
N LEU A 551 3.50 20.86 5.21
CA LEU A 551 2.05 20.77 5.35
C LEU A 551 1.38 21.06 3.99
N GLY A 552 0.44 20.20 3.61
CA GLY A 552 -0.33 20.29 2.38
C GLY A 552 -1.67 21.00 2.56
N ARG A 553 -2.45 20.64 3.58
CA ARG A 553 -3.67 21.36 3.94
C ARG A 553 -3.76 21.58 5.44
N PHE A 554 -4.00 22.84 5.82
CA PHE A 554 -4.02 23.21 7.23
C PHE A 554 -4.89 24.44 7.48
N ARG A 555 -5.29 24.63 8.73
CA ARG A 555 -6.10 25.76 9.19
C ARG A 555 -5.63 26.22 10.55
N PHE A 556 -5.80 27.52 10.85
CA PHE A 556 -5.57 28.09 12.18
C PHE A 556 -6.88 28.50 12.84
N SER A 557 -6.99 28.24 14.15
CA SER A 557 -8.08 28.70 14.97
C SER A 557 -7.52 29.32 16.27
N ALA A 558 -8.19 30.32 16.80
CA ALA A 558 -7.80 30.99 18.04
C ALA A 558 -8.81 30.70 19.16
N ALA A 559 -8.33 30.76 20.40
CA ALA A 559 -9.19 30.76 21.57
C ALA A 559 -8.86 31.92 22.50
N ASN A 560 -9.92 32.49 23.14
CA ASN A 560 -9.84 33.40 24.26
C ASN A 560 -10.41 32.67 25.48
N SER A 561 -9.59 32.22 26.39
CA SER A 561 -10.03 31.42 27.54
C SER A 561 -9.00 31.47 28.68
N ASP A 562 -9.48 31.47 29.89
CA ASP A 562 -8.67 31.30 31.11
C ASP A 562 -8.23 29.83 31.30
N ARG A 563 -8.76 28.90 30.48
CA ARG A 563 -8.38 27.49 30.48
C ARG A 563 -7.09 27.31 29.72
N SER A 564 -6.35 26.26 30.05
CA SER A 564 -5.19 25.81 29.29
C SER A 564 -5.60 24.64 28.36
N PRO A 565 -6.01 24.91 27.11
CA PRO A 565 -6.44 23.86 26.19
C PRO A 565 -5.27 22.96 25.82
N VAL A 566 -5.58 21.69 25.56
CA VAL A 566 -4.63 20.70 25.04
C VAL A 566 -5.19 20.10 23.76
N ALA A 567 -4.30 19.65 22.90
CA ALA A 567 -4.70 18.92 21.70
C ALA A 567 -5.25 17.52 22.08
N HIS A 568 -6.25 17.07 21.37
CA HIS A 568 -6.89 15.76 21.57
C HIS A 568 -7.53 15.27 20.26
N ARG A 569 -7.99 14.00 20.25
CA ARG A 569 -8.57 13.36 19.06
C ARG A 569 -10.09 13.53 18.92
N LEU A 570 -10.67 14.49 19.63
CA LEU A 570 -12.10 14.76 19.52
C LEU A 570 -12.41 15.57 18.26
N SER A 571 -13.57 15.33 17.68
CA SER A 571 -14.12 16.20 16.64
C SER A 571 -14.56 17.55 17.20
N GLU A 572 -14.70 18.54 16.35
CA GLU A 572 -15.19 19.86 16.75
C GLU A 572 -16.58 19.80 17.42
N SER A 573 -17.47 18.93 16.92
CA SER A 573 -18.80 18.72 17.52
C SER A 573 -18.70 18.12 18.93
N GLU A 574 -17.78 17.20 19.20
CA GLU A 574 -17.56 16.61 20.51
C GLU A 574 -16.94 17.61 21.49
N GLU A 575 -16.03 18.46 21.03
CA GLU A 575 -15.51 19.58 21.82
C GLU A 575 -16.65 20.52 22.28
N LEU A 576 -17.52 20.91 21.33
CA LEU A 576 -18.67 21.77 21.64
C LEU A 576 -19.65 21.10 22.62
N LEU A 577 -19.82 19.79 22.56
CA LEU A 577 -20.63 19.06 23.53
C LEU A 577 -20.01 19.05 24.92
N LEU A 578 -18.67 18.94 25.03
CA LEU A 578 -17.98 19.03 26.33
C LEU A 578 -18.04 20.43 26.94
N LEU A 579 -18.26 21.49 26.16
CA LEU A 579 -18.46 22.83 26.66
C LEU A 579 -19.86 23.04 27.28
N LYS A 580 -20.87 22.26 26.86
CA LYS A 580 -22.21 22.30 27.46
C LYS A 580 -22.17 21.79 28.92
N GLN A 581 -23.09 22.30 29.76
CA GLN A 581 -23.30 21.73 31.10
C GLN A 581 -23.88 20.30 30.98
N PRO A 582 -23.58 19.37 31.91
CA PRO A 582 -24.05 18.00 31.84
C PRO A 582 -25.55 17.82 31.76
N ASP A 583 -26.33 18.73 32.35
CA ASP A 583 -27.77 18.77 32.37
C ASP A 583 -28.37 19.28 31.04
N GLN A 584 -27.57 19.98 30.22
CA GLN A 584 -27.97 20.46 28.88
C GLN A 584 -27.73 19.45 27.78
N LEU A 585 -27.09 18.34 28.08
CA LEU A 585 -26.81 17.28 27.10
C LEU A 585 -28.03 16.39 26.87
N THR A 586 -28.46 16.27 25.63
CA THR A 586 -29.47 15.30 25.19
C THR A 586 -28.94 13.88 25.30
N SER A 587 -29.83 12.87 25.20
CA SER A 587 -29.39 11.47 25.15
C SER A 587 -28.48 11.19 23.94
N GLY A 588 -28.74 11.81 22.81
CA GLY A 588 -27.89 11.72 21.61
C GLY A 588 -26.51 12.31 21.83
N ASP A 589 -26.43 13.49 22.47
CA ASP A 589 -25.14 14.13 22.82
C ASP A 589 -24.30 13.24 23.75
N LYS A 590 -24.94 12.63 24.76
CA LYS A 590 -24.28 11.70 25.69
C LYS A 590 -23.79 10.45 24.97
N THR A 591 -24.55 9.89 24.04
CA THR A 591 -24.14 8.76 23.21
C THR A 591 -22.93 9.13 22.34
N GLN A 592 -22.93 10.32 21.72
CA GLN A 592 -21.79 10.77 20.90
C GLN A 592 -20.52 10.93 21.76
N LEU A 593 -20.63 11.53 22.93
CA LEU A 593 -19.50 11.66 23.86
C LEU A 593 -19.03 10.30 24.40
N MET A 594 -19.94 9.37 24.69
CA MET A 594 -19.60 8.00 25.10
C MET A 594 -18.79 7.28 24.01
N ASN A 595 -19.22 7.39 22.76
CA ASN A 595 -18.51 6.82 21.61
C ASN A 595 -17.10 7.43 21.48
N ALA A 596 -16.97 8.75 21.63
CA ALA A 596 -15.70 9.43 21.62
C ALA A 596 -14.77 8.96 22.76
N PHE A 597 -15.33 8.80 23.98
CA PHE A 597 -14.59 8.25 25.12
C PHE A 597 -14.09 6.84 24.83
N LEU A 598 -14.97 5.92 24.39
CA LEU A 598 -14.64 4.52 24.12
C LEU A 598 -13.57 4.39 23.03
N LEU A 599 -13.66 5.18 21.96
CA LEU A 599 -12.68 5.16 20.89
C LEU A 599 -11.28 5.63 21.34
N ASN A 600 -11.19 6.40 22.42
CA ASN A 600 -9.94 6.92 22.94
C ASN A 600 -9.47 6.25 24.26
N ALA A 601 -10.28 5.34 24.81
CA ALA A 601 -9.95 4.64 26.05
C ALA A 601 -8.82 3.62 25.85
N PRO A 602 -7.75 3.66 26.66
CA PRO A 602 -6.65 2.71 26.57
C PRO A 602 -7.07 1.26 26.86
N GLU A 603 -8.10 1.06 27.65
CA GLU A 603 -8.64 -0.25 28.05
C GLU A 603 -9.15 -1.07 26.87
N VAL A 604 -9.61 -0.41 25.81
CA VAL A 604 -10.15 -1.03 24.58
C VAL A 604 -9.37 -0.61 23.33
N ALA A 605 -8.13 -0.17 23.49
CA ALA A 605 -7.30 0.40 22.42
C ALA A 605 -7.21 -0.51 21.17
N LYS A 606 -7.07 -1.84 21.36
CA LYS A 606 -6.97 -2.80 20.23
C LYS A 606 -8.24 -2.81 19.38
N GLN A 607 -9.39 -2.80 19.99
CA GLN A 607 -10.68 -2.79 19.32
C GLN A 607 -10.97 -1.43 18.68
N SER A 608 -10.65 -0.34 19.39
CA SER A 608 -10.77 1.03 18.88
C SER A 608 -9.90 1.26 17.63
N GLU A 609 -8.69 0.69 17.61
CA GLU A 609 -7.81 0.72 16.43
C GLU A 609 -8.42 -0.01 15.23
N GLN A 610 -9.07 -1.16 15.46
CA GLN A 610 -9.79 -1.87 14.40
C GLN A 610 -10.94 -1.03 13.82
N ILE A 611 -11.69 -0.33 14.68
CA ILE A 611 -12.76 0.57 14.25
C ILE A 611 -12.20 1.74 13.45
N ARG A 612 -11.13 2.37 13.91
CA ARG A 612 -10.46 3.47 13.19
C ARG A 612 -9.99 3.04 11.81
N ARG A 613 -9.40 1.85 11.67
CA ARG A 613 -8.99 1.30 10.36
C ARG A 613 -10.17 1.09 9.41
N LEU A 614 -11.32 0.67 9.92
CA LEU A 614 -12.53 0.54 9.10
C LEU A 614 -13.10 1.90 8.67
N LEU A 615 -12.93 2.94 9.48
CA LEU A 615 -13.39 4.30 9.18
C LEU A 615 -12.39 5.10 8.35
N ALA A 616 -11.14 4.62 8.23
CA ALA A 616 -10.16 5.24 7.35
C ALA A 616 -10.65 5.22 5.88
N PRO A 617 -10.34 6.26 5.09
CA PRO A 617 -10.70 6.30 3.67
C PRO A 617 -10.17 5.06 2.95
N VAL A 618 -11.03 4.43 2.15
CA VAL A 618 -10.60 3.34 1.25
C VAL A 618 -9.81 3.96 0.11
N GLU A 619 -8.64 3.41 -0.20
CA GLU A 619 -7.83 3.89 -1.33
C GLU A 619 -8.65 3.85 -2.62
N SER A 620 -8.63 4.96 -3.35
CA SER A 620 -9.24 5.04 -4.68
C SER A 620 -8.29 4.48 -5.72
N THR A 621 -8.84 3.86 -6.76
CA THR A 621 -8.09 3.71 -7.99
C THR A 621 -7.73 5.10 -8.51
N THR A 622 -6.45 5.40 -8.59
CA THR A 622 -5.97 6.68 -9.11
C THR A 622 -5.26 6.47 -10.43
N THR A 623 -5.09 7.54 -11.19
CA THR A 623 -4.21 7.55 -12.36
C THR A 623 -3.43 8.86 -12.44
N LEU A 624 -2.27 8.80 -13.08
CA LEU A 624 -1.38 9.94 -13.21
C LEU A 624 -1.84 10.82 -14.38
N VAL A 625 -2.08 12.10 -14.12
CA VAL A 625 -2.53 13.07 -15.14
C VAL A 625 -1.67 14.34 -15.13
N MET A 626 -1.86 15.18 -16.14
CA MET A 626 -1.35 16.53 -16.16
C MET A 626 -2.47 17.51 -15.78
N ARG A 627 -2.10 18.61 -15.16
CA ARG A 627 -2.99 19.75 -14.89
C ARG A 627 -2.24 21.05 -15.11
N GLU A 628 -2.74 21.89 -16.02
CA GLU A 628 -2.15 23.20 -16.25
C GLU A 628 -2.15 24.05 -14.98
N ARG A 629 -1.08 24.81 -14.77
CA ARG A 629 -1.02 25.79 -13.69
C ARG A 629 -1.92 26.97 -13.96
N PRO A 630 -2.50 27.58 -12.92
CA PRO A 630 -3.30 28.77 -13.08
C PRO A 630 -2.44 29.95 -13.60
N ALA A 631 -3.08 30.87 -14.33
CA ALA A 631 -2.39 31.97 -14.98
C ALA A 631 -1.65 32.91 -14.00
N GLU A 632 -2.12 33.00 -12.76
CA GLU A 632 -1.51 33.78 -11.69
C GLU A 632 -0.24 33.12 -11.09
N ASN A 633 0.01 31.85 -11.39
CA ASN A 633 1.19 31.14 -10.92
C ASN A 633 1.84 30.29 -12.03
N PRO A 634 2.27 30.89 -13.14
CA PRO A 634 2.96 30.17 -14.21
C PRO A 634 4.34 29.70 -13.73
N ARG A 635 4.75 28.51 -14.19
CA ARG A 635 6.11 28.05 -13.90
C ARG A 635 7.10 28.66 -14.87
N PRO A 636 8.12 29.39 -14.42
CA PRO A 636 9.14 29.96 -15.31
C PRO A 636 9.96 28.85 -15.97
N THR A 637 10.32 29.07 -17.21
CA THR A 637 11.24 28.19 -17.95
C THR A 637 12.47 29.00 -18.35
N TYR A 638 13.62 28.41 -18.12
CA TYR A 638 14.92 29.04 -18.41
C TYR A 638 15.67 28.27 -19.48
N ARG A 639 16.47 28.95 -20.26
CA ARG A 639 17.51 28.30 -21.07
C ARG A 639 18.63 27.85 -20.13
N HIS A 640 19.10 26.63 -20.27
CA HIS A 640 20.19 26.10 -19.44
C HIS A 640 21.48 26.00 -20.27
N HIS A 641 22.58 26.52 -19.72
CA HIS A 641 23.88 26.48 -20.40
C HIS A 641 24.32 25.00 -20.52
N ARG A 642 24.57 24.57 -21.77
CA ARG A 642 24.93 23.16 -22.10
C ARG A 642 23.97 22.10 -21.51
N GLY A 643 22.73 22.44 -21.32
CA GLY A 643 21.76 21.50 -20.76
C GLY A 643 21.92 21.22 -19.27
N GLU A 644 22.77 21.96 -18.55
CA GLU A 644 23.09 21.74 -17.14
C GLU A 644 22.02 22.40 -16.24
N TYR A 645 21.35 21.60 -15.43
CA TYR A 645 20.25 22.05 -14.56
C TYR A 645 20.61 23.26 -13.70
N LEU A 646 21.79 23.24 -13.05
CA LEU A 646 22.23 24.30 -12.14
C LEU A 646 22.68 25.60 -12.87
N GLN A 647 22.75 25.60 -14.20
CA GLN A 647 23.22 26.73 -14.98
C GLN A 647 22.09 27.40 -15.78
N ALA A 648 21.02 27.78 -15.10
CA ALA A 648 19.94 28.58 -15.68
C ALA A 648 20.47 29.95 -16.19
N LYS A 649 20.01 30.34 -17.36
CA LYS A 649 20.30 31.62 -18.01
C LYS A 649 19.03 32.46 -18.09
N GLU A 650 18.74 33.08 -19.22
CA GLU A 650 17.55 33.92 -19.38
C GLU A 650 16.25 33.10 -19.32
N GLN A 651 15.23 33.72 -18.77
CA GLN A 651 13.85 33.17 -18.80
C GLN A 651 13.32 33.29 -20.23
N LEU A 652 12.55 32.27 -20.64
CA LEU A 652 11.97 32.18 -21.97
C LEU A 652 10.45 32.01 -21.92
N ASP A 653 9.79 32.67 -22.85
CA ASP A 653 8.40 32.43 -23.17
C ASP A 653 8.25 31.16 -24.06
N SER A 654 7.07 30.59 -24.10
CA SER A 654 6.76 29.45 -24.97
C SER A 654 6.83 29.85 -26.46
N GLY A 655 7.38 28.95 -27.29
CA GLY A 655 7.55 29.17 -28.71
C GLY A 655 7.77 27.86 -29.47
N THR A 656 7.67 27.91 -30.78
CA THR A 656 7.86 26.79 -31.70
C THR A 656 8.99 27.03 -32.66
N PRO A 657 9.60 26.01 -33.28
CA PRO A 657 10.67 26.15 -34.25
C PRO A 657 10.25 27.00 -35.46
N GLU A 658 11.04 28.02 -35.79
CA GLU A 658 10.72 28.97 -36.87
C GLU A 658 10.76 28.32 -38.26
N PHE A 659 11.55 27.26 -38.43
CA PHE A 659 11.70 26.58 -39.72
C PHE A 659 10.46 25.72 -40.07
N LEU A 660 9.54 25.53 -39.17
CA LEU A 660 8.26 24.89 -39.43
C LEU A 660 7.21 25.93 -39.83
N HIS A 661 5.94 25.68 -39.64
CA HIS A 661 4.90 26.64 -39.92
C HIS A 661 4.69 27.64 -38.80
N GLN A 662 4.23 28.82 -39.12
CA GLN A 662 3.98 29.91 -38.19
C GLN A 662 2.90 29.54 -37.18
N TRP A 663 3.01 30.10 -35.97
CA TRP A 663 1.98 29.96 -34.95
C TRP A 663 0.70 30.67 -35.39
N PRO A 664 -0.46 30.02 -35.44
CA PRO A 664 -1.74 30.66 -35.72
C PRO A 664 -2.14 31.64 -34.62
N ASP A 665 -2.58 32.83 -34.96
CA ASP A 665 -2.94 33.88 -34.00
C ASP A 665 -4.11 33.50 -33.11
N GLU A 666 -5.00 32.60 -33.58
CA GLU A 666 -6.16 32.09 -32.86
C GLU A 666 -5.80 31.05 -31.81
N PHE A 667 -4.59 30.51 -31.78
CA PHE A 667 -4.20 29.49 -30.83
C PHE A 667 -3.68 30.11 -29.51
N PRO A 668 -4.16 29.63 -28.33
CA PRO A 668 -3.67 30.11 -27.06
C PRO A 668 -2.19 29.75 -26.88
N ARG A 669 -1.40 30.65 -26.28
CA ARG A 669 0.02 30.38 -25.93
C ARG A 669 0.11 29.44 -24.73
N SER A 670 -0.44 28.25 -24.87
CA SER A 670 -0.51 27.20 -23.84
C SER A 670 -0.22 25.83 -24.45
N ARG A 671 -0.19 24.81 -23.63
CA ARG A 671 -0.04 23.41 -24.03
C ARG A 671 -1.14 22.97 -25.02
N LEU A 672 -2.37 23.51 -24.89
CA LEU A 672 -3.45 23.27 -25.83
C LEU A 672 -3.13 23.82 -27.23
N GLY A 673 -2.72 25.08 -27.29
CA GLY A 673 -2.34 25.67 -28.59
C GLY A 673 -1.13 24.95 -29.21
N PHE A 674 -0.17 24.49 -28.39
CA PHE A 674 0.95 23.68 -28.87
C PHE A 674 0.50 22.34 -29.46
N ALA A 675 -0.44 21.67 -28.80
CA ALA A 675 -1.02 20.43 -29.31
C ALA A 675 -1.75 20.65 -30.65
N GLN A 676 -2.55 21.72 -30.76
CA GLN A 676 -3.23 22.11 -32.00
C GLN A 676 -2.24 22.49 -33.11
N TRP A 677 -1.14 23.17 -32.76
CA TRP A 677 -0.07 23.50 -33.70
C TRP A 677 0.62 22.25 -34.26
N LEU A 678 0.88 21.26 -33.45
CA LEU A 678 1.49 19.99 -33.87
C LEU A 678 0.64 19.26 -34.94
N VAL A 679 -0.68 19.26 -34.81
CA VAL A 679 -1.60 18.58 -35.76
C VAL A 679 -2.21 19.54 -36.80
N HIS A 680 -1.73 20.75 -36.86
CA HIS A 680 -2.25 21.75 -37.77
C HIS A 680 -2.01 21.33 -39.23
N ARG A 681 -2.97 21.64 -40.12
CA ARG A 681 -2.92 21.27 -41.54
C ARG A 681 -1.65 21.72 -42.27
N LYS A 682 -1.05 22.83 -41.84
CA LYS A 682 0.20 23.38 -42.37
C LYS A 682 1.46 22.73 -41.82
N ASN A 683 1.36 21.89 -40.79
CA ASN A 683 2.53 21.17 -40.27
C ASN A 683 3.02 20.18 -41.30
N PRO A 684 4.27 20.29 -41.81
CA PRO A 684 4.75 19.42 -42.88
C PRO A 684 5.12 18.02 -42.39
N LEU A 685 5.24 17.77 -41.07
CA LEU A 685 5.84 16.55 -40.52
C LEU A 685 4.80 15.60 -39.95
N THR A 686 3.90 16.05 -39.09
CA THR A 686 3.06 15.14 -38.28
C THR A 686 2.33 14.09 -39.08
N ALA A 687 1.64 14.48 -40.16
CA ALA A 687 0.91 13.51 -40.99
C ALA A 687 1.86 12.54 -41.69
N ARG A 688 3.00 13.01 -42.23
CA ARG A 688 4.02 12.15 -42.82
C ARG A 688 4.62 11.16 -41.84
N VAL A 689 4.93 11.62 -40.63
CA VAL A 689 5.54 10.79 -39.57
C VAL A 689 4.61 9.67 -39.16
N ILE A 690 3.30 9.93 -38.91
CA ILE A 690 2.39 8.88 -38.48
C ILE A 690 2.10 7.90 -39.63
N VAL A 691 1.89 8.41 -40.84
CA VAL A 691 1.69 7.54 -42.02
C VAL A 691 2.90 6.64 -42.25
N ASN A 692 4.11 7.17 -42.16
CA ASN A 692 5.34 6.40 -42.34
C ASN A 692 5.50 5.31 -41.26
N ARG A 693 5.13 5.59 -40.01
CA ARG A 693 5.16 4.57 -38.93
C ARG A 693 4.12 3.48 -39.17
N GLN A 694 2.91 3.85 -39.61
CA GLN A 694 1.91 2.85 -39.95
C GLN A 694 2.40 2.00 -41.12
N TRP A 695 2.98 2.61 -42.13
CA TRP A 695 3.59 1.91 -43.25
C TRP A 695 4.68 0.93 -42.79
N ALA A 696 5.59 1.38 -41.93
CA ALA A 696 6.66 0.54 -41.37
C ALA A 696 6.12 -0.66 -40.56
N ALA A 697 4.99 -0.51 -39.87
CA ALA A 697 4.33 -1.62 -39.20
C ALA A 697 3.81 -2.70 -40.14
N PHE A 698 3.37 -2.30 -41.35
CA PHE A 698 2.88 -3.25 -42.35
C PHE A 698 3.97 -3.83 -43.26
N PHE A 699 5.03 -3.08 -43.52
CA PHE A 699 6.05 -3.50 -44.51
C PHE A 699 7.43 -3.75 -43.89
N GLY A 700 7.56 -3.61 -42.54
CA GLY A 700 8.85 -3.82 -41.87
C GLY A 700 9.81 -2.61 -41.95
N HIS A 701 9.68 -1.80 -43.02
CA HIS A 701 10.44 -0.57 -43.22
C HIS A 701 9.51 0.58 -43.58
N GLY A 702 9.84 1.79 -43.13
CA GLY A 702 9.14 3.00 -43.52
C GLY A 702 9.47 3.42 -44.97
N ILE A 703 8.63 4.23 -45.55
CA ILE A 703 8.94 4.96 -46.80
C ILE A 703 10.18 5.82 -46.54
N VAL A 704 10.26 6.47 -45.38
CA VAL A 704 11.48 7.02 -44.81
C VAL A 704 12.01 5.96 -43.83
N ALA A 705 13.18 5.38 -44.11
CA ALA A 705 13.73 4.27 -43.32
C ALA A 705 14.11 4.67 -41.86
N THR A 706 14.50 5.94 -41.68
CA THR A 706 14.75 6.54 -40.36
C THR A 706 13.43 7.06 -39.78
N VAL A 707 12.59 6.20 -39.20
CA VAL A 707 11.23 6.52 -38.74
C VAL A 707 11.16 7.53 -37.59
N ASP A 708 12.28 7.83 -36.96
CA ASP A 708 12.48 8.77 -35.87
C ASP A 708 13.31 10.01 -36.27
N ASP A 709 13.79 10.04 -37.53
CA ASP A 709 14.58 11.16 -38.03
C ASP A 709 14.16 11.50 -39.47
N PHE A 710 13.35 12.54 -39.62
CA PHE A 710 12.95 13.21 -40.85
C PHE A 710 13.75 14.47 -41.10
N GLY A 711 14.76 14.73 -40.26
CA GLY A 711 15.70 15.85 -40.40
C GLY A 711 16.74 15.61 -41.47
N ILE A 712 17.73 16.50 -41.51
CA ILE A 712 18.79 16.52 -42.54
C ILE A 712 19.63 15.22 -42.54
N GLN A 713 19.75 14.56 -41.39
CA GLN A 713 20.48 13.27 -41.32
C GLN A 713 19.61 12.06 -41.58
N GLY A 714 18.29 12.24 -41.70
CA GLY A 714 17.37 11.18 -42.06
C GLY A 714 17.57 10.67 -43.50
N THR A 715 17.08 9.47 -43.76
CA THR A 715 17.08 8.93 -45.13
C THR A 715 16.01 9.59 -45.96
N GLU A 716 16.33 9.82 -47.22
CA GLU A 716 15.33 10.28 -48.19
C GLU A 716 14.23 9.22 -48.37
N PRO A 717 12.96 9.66 -48.58
CA PRO A 717 11.88 8.72 -48.80
C PRO A 717 12.09 7.92 -50.09
N SER A 718 11.86 6.61 -50.03
CA SER A 718 11.93 5.75 -51.22
C SER A 718 10.85 6.09 -52.25
N HIS A 719 9.71 6.62 -51.83
CA HIS A 719 8.56 7.01 -52.65
C HIS A 719 7.99 8.34 -52.14
N PRO A 720 8.60 9.49 -52.45
CA PRO A 720 8.22 10.80 -51.89
C PRO A 720 6.78 11.18 -52.25
N GLU A 721 6.38 11.00 -53.49
CA GLU A 721 5.01 11.30 -53.96
C GLU A 721 3.95 10.45 -53.26
N LEU A 722 4.25 9.19 -52.98
CA LEU A 722 3.36 8.31 -52.25
C LEU A 722 3.20 8.75 -50.79
N LEU A 723 4.30 9.14 -50.14
CA LEU A 723 4.28 9.64 -48.74
C LEU A 723 3.43 10.90 -48.64
N ASP A 724 3.61 11.83 -49.57
CA ASP A 724 2.86 13.09 -49.65
C ASP A 724 1.38 12.85 -49.92
N TRP A 725 1.06 12.00 -50.91
CA TRP A 725 -0.32 11.63 -51.22
C TRP A 725 -1.01 10.95 -50.01
N LEU A 726 -0.34 9.99 -49.38
CA LEU A 726 -0.89 9.33 -48.21
C LEU A 726 -1.12 10.32 -47.05
N ALA A 727 -0.17 11.23 -46.79
CA ALA A 727 -0.28 12.21 -45.73
C ALA A 727 -1.44 13.20 -45.95
N VAL A 728 -1.58 13.71 -47.18
CA VAL A 728 -2.69 14.61 -47.57
C VAL A 728 -4.02 13.85 -47.51
N THR A 729 -4.08 12.64 -48.06
CA THR A 729 -5.29 11.80 -48.02
C THR A 729 -5.72 11.50 -46.59
N PHE A 730 -4.78 11.17 -45.75
CA PHE A 730 -5.01 10.90 -44.33
C PHE A 730 -5.63 12.10 -43.60
N MET A 731 -5.13 13.30 -43.86
CA MET A 731 -5.68 14.52 -43.25
C MET A 731 -7.05 14.89 -43.82
N ASP A 732 -7.19 14.89 -45.15
CA ASP A 732 -8.33 15.51 -45.79
C ASP A 732 -9.47 14.50 -46.06
N ALA A 733 -9.20 13.41 -46.77
CA ALA A 733 -10.23 12.44 -47.17
C ALA A 733 -10.56 11.42 -46.06
N ASP A 734 -9.55 11.00 -45.32
CA ASP A 734 -9.70 10.05 -44.25
C ASP A 734 -9.97 10.73 -42.85
N HIS A 735 -9.98 12.05 -42.80
CA HIS A 735 -10.23 12.82 -41.58
C HIS A 735 -9.42 12.28 -40.37
N TRP A 736 -8.13 12.02 -40.56
CA TRP A 736 -7.21 11.47 -39.56
C TRP A 736 -7.58 10.08 -39.04
N SER A 737 -8.45 9.30 -39.75
CA SER A 737 -8.81 7.93 -39.36
C SER A 737 -7.67 6.95 -39.66
N LEU A 738 -7.14 6.36 -38.59
CA LEU A 738 -6.14 5.28 -38.72
C LEU A 738 -6.72 4.03 -39.34
N LYS A 739 -8.00 3.70 -39.11
CA LYS A 739 -8.64 2.53 -39.72
C LYS A 739 -8.80 2.72 -41.25
N SER A 740 -9.12 3.93 -41.68
CA SER A 740 -9.17 4.25 -43.11
C SER A 740 -7.81 4.11 -43.80
N LEU A 741 -6.75 4.62 -43.14
CA LEU A 741 -5.37 4.45 -43.60
C LEU A 741 -4.98 2.96 -43.68
N HIS A 742 -5.24 2.19 -42.62
CA HIS A 742 -4.95 0.75 -42.59
C HIS A 742 -5.72 0.01 -43.72
N ARG A 743 -7.01 0.30 -43.88
CA ARG A 743 -7.82 -0.28 -44.95
C ARG A 743 -7.22 0.01 -46.34
N ARG A 744 -6.78 1.23 -46.58
CA ARG A 744 -6.13 1.65 -47.82
C ARG A 744 -4.85 0.86 -48.08
N ILE A 745 -4.01 0.70 -47.05
CA ILE A 745 -2.76 -0.07 -47.14
C ILE A 745 -3.05 -1.55 -47.44
N VAL A 746 -3.92 -2.22 -46.67
CA VAL A 746 -4.13 -3.67 -46.80
C VAL A 746 -4.89 -4.06 -48.09
N LEU A 747 -5.65 -3.14 -48.70
CA LEU A 747 -6.30 -3.36 -49.97
C LEU A 747 -5.42 -3.07 -51.20
N SER A 748 -4.25 -2.47 -50.97
CA SER A 748 -3.32 -2.15 -52.05
C SER A 748 -2.70 -3.40 -52.69
N SER A 749 -2.36 -3.31 -53.98
CA SER A 749 -1.70 -4.41 -54.70
C SER A 749 -0.34 -4.74 -54.06
N VAL A 750 0.38 -3.74 -53.55
CA VAL A 750 1.70 -3.94 -52.95
C VAL A 750 1.62 -4.75 -51.63
N TYR A 751 0.54 -4.62 -50.83
CA TYR A 751 0.34 -5.44 -49.65
C TYR A 751 -0.09 -6.87 -49.98
N ARG A 752 -0.86 -7.05 -51.02
CA ARG A 752 -1.49 -8.31 -51.44
C ARG A 752 -0.61 -9.19 -52.33
N GLN A 753 0.60 -8.75 -52.69
CA GLN A 753 1.52 -9.56 -53.49
C GLN A 753 2.15 -10.69 -52.70
N ALA A 754 2.65 -11.72 -53.40
CA ALA A 754 3.33 -12.86 -52.83
C ALA A 754 4.72 -12.49 -52.25
N ALA A 755 5.20 -13.27 -51.29
CA ALA A 755 6.54 -13.10 -50.68
C ALA A 755 7.67 -13.78 -51.48
N ASN A 756 7.37 -14.28 -52.70
CA ASN A 756 8.34 -14.97 -53.56
C ASN A 756 9.36 -13.98 -54.13
N GLN A 757 10.63 -14.21 -53.77
CA GLN A 757 11.75 -13.45 -54.33
C GLN A 757 12.07 -13.88 -55.77
N ARG A 758 12.28 -12.92 -56.65
CA ARG A 758 12.77 -13.11 -58.00
C ARG A 758 14.23 -12.70 -58.10
N GLU A 759 15.10 -13.51 -58.69
CA GLU A 759 16.53 -13.24 -58.80
C GLU A 759 16.84 -11.86 -59.41
N GLU A 760 16.10 -11.45 -60.48
CA GLU A 760 16.24 -10.13 -61.06
C GLU A 760 15.90 -8.97 -60.12
N SER A 761 14.87 -9.16 -59.28
CA SER A 761 14.46 -8.16 -58.30
C SER A 761 15.49 -8.04 -57.18
N LEU A 762 15.98 -9.21 -56.71
CA LEU A 762 17.00 -9.26 -55.65
C LEU A 762 18.33 -8.63 -56.16
N ALA A 763 18.73 -8.83 -57.41
CA ALA A 763 19.94 -8.24 -57.98
C ALA A 763 19.86 -6.71 -58.10
N LYS A 764 18.67 -6.13 -58.35
CA LYS A 764 18.43 -4.69 -58.55
C LYS A 764 18.07 -3.96 -57.25
N ASP A 765 17.39 -4.64 -56.33
CA ASP A 765 16.90 -4.07 -55.08
C ASP A 765 17.03 -5.14 -53.96
N PRO A 766 18.26 -5.38 -53.50
CA PRO A 766 18.52 -6.42 -52.48
C PRO A 766 17.77 -6.21 -51.15
N GLU A 767 17.49 -4.96 -50.82
CA GLU A 767 16.81 -4.57 -49.60
C GLU A 767 15.27 -4.48 -49.77
N ASN A 768 14.77 -4.80 -50.97
CA ASN A 768 13.34 -4.67 -51.35
C ASN A 768 12.72 -3.32 -50.99
N ARG A 769 13.48 -2.23 -51.15
CA ARG A 769 13.02 -0.86 -50.90
C ARG A 769 11.87 -0.42 -51.78
N LEU A 770 11.82 -0.97 -53.00
CA LEU A 770 10.77 -0.72 -54.00
C LEU A 770 9.58 -1.68 -53.87
N LEU A 771 9.59 -2.56 -52.89
CA LEU A 771 8.51 -3.50 -52.57
C LEU A 771 8.09 -4.37 -53.76
N SER A 772 9.03 -4.98 -54.45
CA SER A 772 8.80 -5.88 -55.59
C SER A 772 8.22 -7.25 -55.17
N TYR A 773 8.24 -7.57 -53.88
CA TYR A 773 7.61 -8.72 -53.25
C TYR A 773 7.19 -8.38 -51.82
N ALA A 774 6.28 -9.16 -51.19
CA ALA A 774 5.89 -8.93 -49.81
C ALA A 774 7.06 -9.16 -48.84
N PRO A 775 7.42 -8.19 -47.97
CA PRO A 775 8.56 -8.36 -47.13
C PRO A 775 8.28 -9.34 -45.98
N ARG A 776 9.25 -10.22 -45.72
CA ARG A 776 9.25 -11.10 -44.55
C ARG A 776 10.10 -10.48 -43.43
N PHE A 777 9.56 -10.42 -42.22
CA PHE A 777 10.27 -9.89 -41.05
C PHE A 777 9.80 -10.53 -39.78
N ARG A 778 10.66 -10.46 -38.75
CA ARG A 778 10.33 -10.99 -37.42
C ARG A 778 9.25 -10.17 -36.74
N LEU A 779 8.34 -10.87 -36.08
CA LEU A 779 7.27 -10.27 -35.29
C LEU A 779 7.81 -9.64 -34.00
N ASP A 780 7.15 -8.60 -33.53
CA ASP A 780 7.44 -8.01 -32.23
C ASP A 780 7.08 -8.99 -31.09
N ALA A 781 7.79 -8.92 -29.96
CA ALA A 781 7.68 -9.80 -28.82
C ALA A 781 6.23 -10.08 -28.38
N GLU A 782 5.43 -9.03 -28.27
CA GLU A 782 4.04 -9.14 -27.84
C GLU A 782 3.19 -9.92 -28.83
N ILE A 783 3.48 -9.78 -30.15
CA ILE A 783 2.75 -10.48 -31.20
C ILE A 783 3.14 -11.96 -31.22
N VAL A 784 4.44 -12.28 -31.06
CA VAL A 784 4.92 -13.67 -30.92
C VAL A 784 4.19 -14.38 -29.80
N ARG A 785 4.14 -13.78 -28.59
CA ARG A 785 3.42 -14.36 -27.46
C ARG A 785 1.91 -14.52 -27.76
N ASP A 786 1.27 -13.45 -28.21
CA ASP A 786 -0.19 -13.44 -28.41
C ASP A 786 -0.61 -14.46 -29.49
N SER A 787 0.19 -14.65 -30.55
CA SER A 787 -0.05 -15.64 -31.60
C SER A 787 0.01 -17.07 -31.05
N ILE A 788 1.01 -17.37 -30.22
CA ILE A 788 1.15 -18.70 -29.61
C ILE A 788 0.04 -18.94 -28.57
N VAL A 789 -0.30 -17.96 -27.73
CA VAL A 789 -1.43 -18.03 -26.77
C VAL A 789 -2.75 -18.28 -27.50
N GLN A 790 -2.96 -17.61 -28.65
CA GLN A 790 -4.13 -17.82 -29.50
C GLN A 790 -4.14 -19.23 -30.12
N ALA A 791 -2.99 -19.69 -30.65
CA ALA A 791 -2.89 -21.03 -31.27
C ALA A 791 -3.09 -22.14 -30.24
N ALA A 792 -2.62 -21.94 -29.00
CA ALA A 792 -2.87 -22.83 -27.86
C ALA A 792 -4.34 -22.88 -27.40
N GLY A 793 -5.19 -21.97 -27.87
CA GLY A 793 -6.63 -21.95 -27.58
C GLY A 793 -7.00 -21.33 -26.23
N VAL A 794 -6.08 -20.65 -25.54
CA VAL A 794 -6.29 -20.13 -24.17
C VAL A 794 -6.31 -18.60 -24.10
N LEU A 795 -6.24 -17.90 -25.23
CA LEU A 795 -6.23 -16.44 -25.24
C LEU A 795 -7.49 -15.85 -24.59
N SER A 796 -7.31 -15.14 -23.49
CA SER A 796 -8.37 -14.35 -22.88
C SER A 796 -8.66 -13.09 -23.68
N LYS A 797 -9.93 -12.88 -24.02
CA LYS A 797 -10.41 -11.71 -24.76
C LYS A 797 -10.78 -10.54 -23.85
N LYS A 798 -10.57 -10.66 -22.54
CA LYS A 798 -10.86 -9.63 -21.55
C LYS A 798 -10.08 -8.35 -21.87
N GLN A 799 -10.78 -7.24 -22.02
CA GLN A 799 -10.21 -5.92 -22.29
C GLN A 799 -10.21 -5.05 -21.04
N GLY A 800 -9.24 -4.14 -20.96
CA GLY A 800 -9.14 -3.14 -19.90
C GLY A 800 -8.74 -3.70 -18.52
N GLY A 801 -8.61 -2.80 -17.57
CA GLY A 801 -8.28 -3.13 -16.19
C GLY A 801 -6.77 -3.22 -15.87
N PRO A 802 -6.43 -3.53 -14.62
CA PRO A 802 -5.05 -3.57 -14.15
C PRO A 802 -4.14 -4.51 -14.96
N PRO A 803 -2.81 -4.26 -14.97
CA PRO A 803 -1.85 -5.14 -15.63
C PRO A 803 -1.80 -6.52 -14.98
N VAL A 804 -1.44 -7.52 -15.77
CA VAL A 804 -1.35 -8.93 -15.37
C VAL A 804 0.09 -9.43 -15.42
N ARG A 805 0.37 -10.48 -14.67
CA ARG A 805 1.69 -11.12 -14.62
C ARG A 805 1.61 -12.53 -15.17
N PRO A 806 2.00 -12.75 -16.45
CA PRO A 806 2.13 -14.09 -17.01
C PRO A 806 3.23 -14.90 -16.30
N ILE A 807 3.29 -16.19 -16.58
CA ILE A 807 4.38 -17.05 -16.11
C ILE A 807 5.71 -16.56 -16.70
N GLN A 808 6.77 -16.55 -15.89
CA GLN A 808 8.15 -16.32 -16.34
C GLN A 808 9.13 -17.16 -15.48
N PRO A 809 10.39 -17.30 -15.89
CA PRO A 809 11.40 -17.95 -15.07
C PRO A 809 11.56 -17.27 -13.71
N SER A 810 11.85 -18.05 -12.66
CA SER A 810 12.20 -17.53 -11.34
C SER A 810 13.54 -16.78 -11.37
N GLY A 811 13.77 -15.87 -10.44
CA GLY A 811 15.01 -15.11 -10.31
C GLY A 811 15.09 -13.85 -11.20
N ILE A 812 14.09 -13.55 -12.01
CA ILE A 812 14.14 -12.40 -12.93
C ILE A 812 13.90 -11.08 -12.19
N THR A 813 12.89 -11.01 -11.34
CA THR A 813 12.54 -9.79 -10.60
C THR A 813 13.28 -9.65 -9.28
N GLU A 814 13.76 -10.74 -8.74
CA GLU A 814 14.48 -10.81 -7.46
C GLU A 814 15.84 -10.12 -7.49
N VAL A 815 16.40 -9.86 -8.68
CA VAL A 815 17.63 -9.07 -8.86
C VAL A 815 17.40 -7.56 -8.74
N ALA A 816 16.17 -7.10 -8.84
CA ALA A 816 15.83 -5.69 -8.68
C ALA A 816 15.85 -5.28 -7.20
N PHE A 817 15.97 -3.98 -6.94
CA PHE A 817 15.97 -3.44 -5.58
C PHE A 817 14.75 -3.91 -4.78
N GLY A 818 14.99 -4.39 -3.56
CA GLY A 818 13.96 -4.93 -2.67
C GLY A 818 13.49 -6.34 -3.05
N SER A 819 14.12 -7.00 -4.02
CA SER A 819 13.84 -8.37 -4.46
C SER A 819 12.32 -8.63 -4.63
N PRO A 820 11.60 -7.83 -5.42
CA PRO A 820 10.16 -7.97 -5.56
C PRO A 820 9.80 -9.31 -6.20
N GLY A 821 8.84 -10.01 -5.60
CA GLY A 821 8.29 -11.24 -6.18
C GLY A 821 7.54 -10.99 -7.50
N TRP A 822 7.32 -12.06 -8.23
CA TRP A 822 6.46 -12.07 -9.42
C TRP A 822 5.28 -13.03 -9.18
N ASP A 823 4.21 -12.51 -8.56
CA ASP A 823 3.00 -13.28 -8.31
C ASP A 823 2.24 -13.49 -9.63
N VAL A 824 2.31 -14.70 -10.16
CA VAL A 824 1.63 -15.05 -11.40
C VAL A 824 0.12 -14.88 -11.27
N SER A 825 -0.49 -14.21 -12.24
CA SER A 825 -1.94 -13.98 -12.27
C SER A 825 -2.72 -15.29 -12.36
N ASN A 826 -3.86 -15.37 -11.67
CA ASN A 826 -4.68 -16.55 -11.59
C ASN A 826 -5.64 -16.69 -12.80
N GLY A 827 -6.06 -17.92 -13.08
CA GLY A 827 -7.07 -18.23 -14.09
C GLY A 827 -6.73 -17.71 -15.49
N GLU A 828 -7.72 -17.12 -16.18
CA GLU A 828 -7.57 -16.60 -17.52
C GLU A 828 -6.71 -15.34 -17.63
N ASP A 829 -6.51 -14.61 -16.53
CA ASP A 829 -5.75 -13.36 -16.54
C ASP A 829 -4.28 -13.56 -16.92
N ARG A 830 -3.67 -14.72 -16.67
CA ARG A 830 -2.30 -15.05 -17.11
C ARG A 830 -2.17 -15.25 -18.63
N TYR A 831 -3.30 -15.45 -19.32
CA TYR A 831 -3.39 -15.64 -20.78
C TYR A 831 -3.96 -14.43 -21.52
N ARG A 832 -4.06 -13.28 -20.85
CA ARG A 832 -4.46 -12.03 -21.51
C ARG A 832 -3.42 -11.60 -22.54
N ARG A 833 -3.84 -10.75 -23.50
CA ARG A 833 -2.94 -10.19 -24.50
C ARG A 833 -1.76 -9.47 -23.83
N SER A 834 -0.61 -9.53 -24.49
CA SER A 834 0.66 -8.98 -24.00
C SER A 834 0.61 -7.48 -23.69
N ILE A 835 -0.29 -6.73 -24.31
CA ILE A 835 -0.51 -5.32 -24.02
C ILE A 835 -0.95 -5.06 -22.57
N TYR A 836 -1.43 -6.08 -21.87
CA TYR A 836 -1.83 -6.04 -20.46
C TYR A 836 -0.74 -6.57 -19.51
N THR A 837 0.38 -7.06 -20.03
CA THR A 837 1.48 -7.53 -19.17
C THR A 837 2.07 -6.38 -18.35
N PHE A 838 2.30 -6.63 -17.07
CA PHE A 838 2.95 -5.67 -16.17
C PHE A 838 4.37 -5.36 -16.62
N ILE A 839 4.66 -4.09 -16.87
CA ILE A 839 5.96 -3.64 -17.35
C ILE A 839 6.72 -2.99 -16.19
N LYS A 840 7.75 -3.72 -15.68
CA LYS A 840 8.71 -3.22 -14.71
C LYS A 840 9.99 -2.77 -15.44
N ARG A 841 10.44 -1.53 -15.21
CA ARG A 841 11.60 -0.98 -15.94
C ARG A 841 12.91 -1.63 -15.55
N THR A 842 13.17 -1.81 -14.26
CA THR A 842 14.43 -2.39 -13.76
C THR A 842 14.54 -3.90 -13.94
N ALA A 843 13.42 -4.58 -14.15
CA ALA A 843 13.37 -6.03 -14.42
C ALA A 843 12.19 -6.33 -15.37
N PRO A 844 12.33 -6.01 -16.68
CA PRO A 844 11.29 -6.25 -17.66
C PRO A 844 10.94 -7.73 -17.79
N PHE A 845 9.73 -8.03 -18.24
CA PHE A 845 9.27 -9.39 -18.49
C PHE A 845 10.25 -10.10 -19.45
N ALA A 846 10.83 -11.22 -19.01
CA ALA A 846 11.98 -11.88 -19.63
C ALA A 846 11.81 -12.16 -21.14
N MET A 847 10.64 -12.68 -21.53
CA MET A 847 10.33 -12.98 -22.93
C MET A 847 10.38 -11.72 -23.81
N VAL A 848 9.80 -10.61 -23.31
CA VAL A 848 9.79 -9.34 -24.06
C VAL A 848 11.21 -8.83 -24.31
N THR A 849 12.08 -8.90 -23.30
CA THR A 849 13.49 -8.52 -23.45
C THR A 849 14.24 -9.43 -24.42
N THR A 850 13.98 -10.73 -24.37
CA THR A 850 14.62 -11.71 -25.27
C THR A 850 14.25 -11.47 -26.74
N PHE A 851 13.05 -10.98 -27.01
CA PHE A 851 12.55 -10.68 -28.37
C PHE A 851 12.59 -9.17 -28.67
N ASP A 852 13.62 -8.47 -28.24
CA ASP A 852 13.94 -7.07 -28.56
C ASP A 852 12.85 -6.06 -28.15
N GLY A 853 12.03 -6.38 -27.14
CA GLY A 853 11.05 -5.45 -26.60
C GLY A 853 11.69 -4.28 -25.84
N PRO A 854 11.00 -3.14 -25.74
CA PRO A 854 11.55 -1.95 -25.08
C PRO A 854 11.62 -2.10 -23.57
N THR A 855 12.62 -1.48 -22.95
CA THR A 855 12.76 -1.39 -21.48
C THR A 855 11.72 -0.48 -20.83
N GLY A 856 11.11 0.42 -21.59
CA GLY A 856 10.16 1.42 -21.09
C GLY A 856 10.81 2.68 -20.51
N GLU A 857 12.14 2.81 -20.55
CA GLU A 857 12.88 3.97 -20.02
C GLU A 857 12.72 5.21 -20.88
N ALA A 858 12.85 5.05 -22.19
CA ALA A 858 12.78 6.14 -23.16
C ALA A 858 11.73 5.89 -24.24
N CYS A 859 11.34 6.96 -24.94
CA CYS A 859 10.53 6.85 -26.16
C CYS A 859 11.39 6.32 -27.29
N ILE A 860 10.99 5.21 -27.91
CA ILE A 860 11.64 4.66 -29.11
C ILE A 860 10.62 4.59 -30.24
N ALA A 861 11.03 4.98 -31.43
CA ALA A 861 10.18 4.94 -32.63
C ALA A 861 10.35 3.65 -33.43
N ARG A 862 11.47 2.95 -33.27
CA ARG A 862 11.79 1.69 -33.95
C ARG A 862 12.41 0.70 -32.95
N ARG A 863 12.00 -0.56 -33.03
CA ARG A 863 12.61 -1.66 -32.28
C ARG A 863 13.70 -2.34 -33.11
N ASN A 864 14.68 -2.88 -32.44
CA ASN A 864 15.60 -3.81 -33.07
C ASN A 864 14.86 -5.09 -33.44
N ARG A 865 15.38 -5.84 -34.41
CA ARG A 865 14.90 -7.17 -34.76
C ARG A 865 16.11 -8.07 -34.93
N SER A 866 16.37 -8.84 -33.88
CA SER A 866 17.49 -9.79 -33.85
C SER A 866 17.01 -11.22 -34.10
N ASN A 867 17.94 -12.08 -34.42
CA ASN A 867 17.76 -13.53 -34.46
C ASN A 867 18.88 -14.17 -33.64
N THR A 868 18.54 -14.64 -32.45
CA THR A 868 19.54 -15.16 -31.50
C THR A 868 19.19 -16.59 -31.07
N PRO A 869 20.21 -17.40 -30.74
CA PRO A 869 19.98 -18.75 -30.17
C PRO A 869 19.13 -18.72 -28.88
N LEU A 870 19.21 -17.61 -28.11
CA LEU A 870 18.44 -17.46 -26.88
C LEU A 870 16.92 -17.36 -27.17
N GLN A 871 16.52 -16.73 -28.27
CA GLN A 871 15.11 -16.68 -28.70
C GLN A 871 14.59 -18.10 -28.99
N ALA A 872 15.33 -18.93 -29.68
CA ALA A 872 14.96 -20.33 -29.96
C ALA A 872 14.88 -21.16 -28.66
N LEU A 873 15.86 -20.99 -27.75
CA LEU A 873 15.85 -21.65 -26.44
C LEU A 873 14.67 -21.20 -25.57
N THR A 874 14.29 -19.94 -25.64
CA THR A 874 13.13 -19.41 -24.93
C THR A 874 11.84 -20.06 -25.41
N LEU A 875 11.62 -20.16 -26.70
CA LEU A 875 10.43 -20.83 -27.27
C LEU A 875 10.33 -22.30 -26.83
N LEU A 876 11.47 -22.97 -26.67
CA LEU A 876 11.51 -24.37 -26.26
C LEU A 876 11.38 -24.59 -24.75
N ASN A 877 12.00 -23.74 -23.91
CA ASN A 877 12.27 -24.06 -22.51
C ASN A 877 11.66 -23.07 -21.50
N ASP A 878 11.22 -21.88 -21.95
CA ASP A 878 10.61 -20.93 -21.01
C ASP A 878 9.33 -21.53 -20.39
N PRO A 879 9.16 -21.45 -19.07
CA PRO A 879 8.00 -22.05 -18.40
C PRO A 879 6.66 -21.63 -18.97
N MET A 880 6.54 -20.40 -19.49
CA MET A 880 5.33 -19.92 -20.14
C MET A 880 5.05 -20.69 -21.43
N PHE A 881 6.03 -20.86 -22.31
CA PHE A 881 5.84 -21.59 -23.56
C PHE A 881 5.60 -23.08 -23.33
N VAL A 882 6.19 -23.66 -22.30
CA VAL A 882 5.90 -25.05 -21.88
C VAL A 882 4.44 -25.16 -21.37
N ASP A 883 3.97 -24.20 -20.56
CA ASP A 883 2.58 -24.15 -20.11
C ASP A 883 1.59 -24.00 -21.29
N LEU A 884 1.92 -23.13 -22.26
CA LEU A 884 1.13 -22.97 -23.47
C LEU A 884 1.12 -24.22 -24.35
N ALA A 885 2.23 -24.96 -24.42
CA ALA A 885 2.31 -26.23 -25.15
C ALA A 885 1.44 -27.31 -24.48
N ARG A 886 1.40 -27.36 -23.16
CA ARG A 886 0.46 -28.24 -22.40
C ARG A 886 -1.00 -27.87 -22.71
N ALA A 887 -1.32 -26.58 -22.65
CA ALA A 887 -2.67 -26.11 -22.99
C ALA A 887 -3.05 -26.43 -24.43
N SER A 888 -2.11 -26.30 -25.36
CA SER A 888 -2.30 -26.68 -26.77
C SER A 888 -2.59 -28.19 -26.90
N GLY A 889 -1.82 -29.06 -26.22
CA GLY A 889 -2.04 -30.50 -26.18
C GLY A 889 -3.40 -30.90 -25.62
N ASP A 890 -3.79 -30.32 -24.46
CA ASP A 890 -5.11 -30.50 -23.89
C ASP A 890 -6.23 -30.09 -24.86
N HIS A 891 -6.07 -28.93 -25.51
CA HIS A 891 -7.07 -28.43 -26.46
C HIS A 891 -7.20 -29.30 -27.72
N LEU A 892 -6.11 -29.86 -28.22
CA LEU A 892 -6.14 -30.79 -29.35
C LEU A 892 -6.82 -32.13 -28.99
N LEU A 893 -6.62 -32.61 -27.77
CA LEU A 893 -7.21 -33.87 -27.31
C LEU A 893 -8.70 -33.76 -26.99
N GLN A 894 -9.19 -32.56 -26.65
CA GLN A 894 -10.60 -32.28 -26.40
C GLN A 894 -11.41 -32.04 -27.68
N GLY A 895 -10.75 -31.89 -28.84
CA GLY A 895 -11.40 -31.67 -30.12
C GLY A 895 -12.01 -32.97 -30.67
N ASP A 896 -12.95 -32.82 -31.67
CA ASP A 896 -13.64 -33.94 -32.33
C ASP A 896 -12.76 -34.75 -33.29
N ASP A 897 -11.53 -34.29 -33.56
CA ASP A 897 -10.60 -34.94 -34.48
C ASP A 897 -10.05 -36.23 -33.84
N SER A 898 -10.33 -37.38 -34.46
CA SER A 898 -9.87 -38.68 -33.94
C SER A 898 -8.52 -39.11 -34.53
N GLU A 899 -8.12 -38.56 -35.68
CA GLU A 899 -6.90 -38.96 -36.37
C GLU A 899 -5.75 -37.98 -36.11
N ASP A 900 -4.55 -38.52 -35.87
CA ASP A 900 -3.32 -37.73 -35.60
C ASP A 900 -3.02 -36.74 -36.76
N GLY A 901 -3.22 -37.17 -38.01
CA GLY A 901 -2.99 -36.32 -39.17
C GLY A 901 -3.88 -35.07 -39.19
N GLN A 902 -5.13 -35.19 -38.78
CA GLN A 902 -6.06 -34.06 -38.68
C GLN A 902 -5.66 -33.08 -37.56
N ARG A 903 -5.28 -33.60 -36.39
CA ARG A 903 -4.79 -32.79 -35.28
C ARG A 903 -3.52 -32.02 -35.62
N ILE A 904 -2.56 -32.68 -36.31
CA ILE A 904 -1.34 -32.03 -36.82
C ILE A 904 -1.68 -30.91 -37.78
N VAL A 905 -2.50 -31.14 -38.81
CA VAL A 905 -2.90 -30.11 -39.76
C VAL A 905 -3.60 -28.93 -39.06
N LYS A 906 -4.46 -29.21 -38.11
CA LYS A 906 -5.16 -28.17 -37.31
C LYS A 906 -4.22 -27.29 -36.53
N LEU A 907 -3.26 -27.86 -35.80
CA LEU A 907 -2.25 -27.11 -35.03
C LEU A 907 -1.33 -26.33 -35.97
N PHE A 908 -0.85 -26.96 -37.03
CA PHE A 908 0.01 -26.34 -38.02
C PHE A 908 -0.65 -25.11 -38.68
N ARG A 909 -1.93 -25.25 -39.11
CA ARG A 909 -2.69 -24.12 -39.66
C ARG A 909 -2.96 -23.00 -38.64
N ARG A 910 -3.16 -23.33 -37.37
CA ARG A 910 -3.31 -22.29 -36.33
C ARG A 910 -2.05 -21.46 -36.11
N LEU A 911 -0.87 -22.10 -36.25
CA LEU A 911 0.41 -21.42 -36.03
C LEU A 911 0.89 -20.71 -37.32
N LEU A 912 0.82 -21.37 -38.44
CA LEU A 912 1.48 -20.95 -39.69
C LEU A 912 0.52 -20.46 -40.77
N THR A 913 -0.81 -20.57 -40.57
CA THR A 913 -1.87 -20.13 -41.48
C THR A 913 -1.87 -20.85 -42.86
N ARG A 914 -1.03 -21.88 -43.01
CA ARG A 914 -0.96 -22.78 -44.16
C ARG A 914 -1.09 -24.23 -43.72
N SER A 915 -1.41 -25.10 -44.64
CA SER A 915 -1.35 -26.55 -44.42
C SER A 915 0.11 -27.04 -44.52
N PRO A 916 0.48 -28.08 -43.76
CA PRO A 916 1.78 -28.73 -43.97
C PRO A 916 1.81 -29.39 -45.35
N ASP A 917 2.94 -29.40 -46.01
CA ASP A 917 3.16 -30.22 -47.21
C ASP A 917 3.27 -31.72 -46.84
N GLU A 918 3.40 -32.59 -47.88
CA GLU A 918 3.43 -34.03 -47.68
C GLU A 918 4.65 -34.47 -46.84
N ALA A 919 5.80 -33.86 -47.04
CA ALA A 919 7.02 -34.17 -46.33
C ALA A 919 6.97 -33.70 -44.86
N GLU A 920 6.48 -32.49 -44.65
CA GLU A 920 6.23 -31.91 -43.30
C GLU A 920 5.23 -32.79 -42.52
N LEU A 921 4.10 -33.16 -43.15
CA LEU A 921 3.09 -33.99 -42.53
C LEU A 921 3.64 -35.38 -42.16
N ALA A 922 4.43 -35.98 -43.03
CA ALA A 922 5.05 -37.30 -42.81
C ALA A 922 6.04 -37.24 -41.63
N ALA A 923 6.89 -36.20 -41.60
CA ALA A 923 7.84 -35.96 -40.48
C ALA A 923 7.12 -35.79 -39.17
N LEU A 924 6.07 -34.95 -39.11
CA LEU A 924 5.29 -34.70 -37.91
C LEU A 924 4.51 -35.93 -37.42
N LYS A 925 3.97 -36.74 -38.32
CA LYS A 925 3.39 -38.05 -37.97
C LYS A 925 4.44 -38.98 -37.33
N GLY A 926 5.63 -39.07 -37.94
CA GLY A 926 6.75 -39.82 -37.37
C GLY A 926 7.15 -39.35 -35.96
N PHE A 927 7.18 -38.03 -35.74
CA PHE A 927 7.44 -37.43 -34.47
C PHE A 927 6.40 -37.84 -33.41
N VAL A 928 5.11 -37.79 -33.74
CA VAL A 928 4.03 -38.18 -32.84
C VAL A 928 4.15 -39.66 -32.45
N VAL A 929 4.36 -40.55 -33.44
CA VAL A 929 4.52 -41.98 -33.15
C VAL A 929 5.72 -42.24 -32.23
N MET A 930 6.86 -41.66 -32.55
CA MET A 930 8.09 -41.83 -31.76
C MET A 930 7.91 -41.39 -30.32
N HIS A 931 7.37 -40.16 -30.09
CA HIS A 931 7.19 -39.62 -28.74
C HIS A 931 6.09 -40.33 -27.96
N ARG A 932 5.03 -40.77 -28.62
CA ARG A 932 3.99 -41.59 -27.99
C ARG A 932 4.58 -42.86 -27.42
N THR A 933 5.38 -43.60 -28.19
CA THR A 933 6.06 -44.81 -27.73
C THR A 933 7.01 -44.50 -26.59
N MET A 934 7.85 -43.48 -26.72
CA MET A 934 8.78 -43.04 -25.68
C MET A 934 8.05 -42.71 -24.36
N PHE A 935 6.94 -41.95 -24.39
CA PHE A 935 6.22 -41.58 -23.17
C PHE A 935 5.41 -42.73 -22.57
N GLN A 936 5.03 -43.72 -23.35
CA GLN A 936 4.46 -44.97 -22.85
C GLN A 936 5.51 -45.84 -22.14
N GLU A 937 6.73 -45.86 -22.67
CA GLU A 937 7.87 -46.58 -22.06
C GLU A 937 8.46 -45.84 -20.84
N HIS A 938 8.33 -44.48 -20.81
CA HIS A 938 8.88 -43.60 -19.78
C HIS A 938 7.79 -42.71 -19.18
N PRO A 939 6.80 -43.25 -18.42
CA PRO A 939 5.69 -42.50 -17.86
C PRO A 939 6.12 -41.41 -16.86
N GLU A 940 7.28 -41.54 -16.22
CA GLU A 940 7.86 -40.49 -15.36
C GLU A 940 8.19 -39.23 -16.15
N GLN A 941 8.72 -39.33 -17.37
CA GLN A 941 9.03 -38.18 -18.26
C GLN A 941 7.74 -37.54 -18.77
N ALA A 942 6.73 -38.37 -19.08
CA ALA A 942 5.42 -37.86 -19.45
C ALA A 942 4.77 -37.05 -18.32
N ALA A 943 4.85 -37.55 -17.08
CA ALA A 943 4.35 -36.89 -15.88
C ALA A 943 5.09 -35.55 -15.64
N GLU A 944 6.41 -35.53 -15.76
CA GLU A 944 7.24 -34.34 -15.63
C GLU A 944 6.86 -33.29 -16.69
N LEU A 945 6.80 -33.67 -17.96
CA LEU A 945 6.46 -32.76 -19.05
C LEU A 945 5.05 -32.18 -18.90
N THR A 946 4.07 -32.98 -18.49
CA THR A 946 2.67 -32.54 -18.36
C THR A 946 2.37 -31.86 -17.03
N GLY A 947 3.21 -32.07 -16.01
CA GLY A 947 2.94 -31.63 -14.64
C GLY A 947 1.79 -32.43 -13.97
N LYS A 948 1.35 -33.57 -14.56
CA LYS A 948 0.28 -34.40 -14.01
C LYS A 948 0.89 -35.61 -13.29
N ASN A 949 0.49 -35.84 -12.04
CA ASN A 949 0.97 -36.99 -11.28
C ASN A 949 0.28 -38.28 -11.79
N ALA A 950 1.07 -39.22 -12.31
CA ALA A 950 0.60 -40.48 -12.83
C ALA A 950 -0.15 -41.38 -11.81
N ALA A 951 -0.02 -41.10 -10.52
CA ALA A 951 -0.74 -41.86 -9.48
C ALA A 951 -2.26 -41.60 -9.45
N ASN A 952 -2.73 -40.52 -10.06
CA ASN A 952 -4.13 -40.10 -10.02
C ASN A 952 -4.81 -40.00 -11.40
N VAL A 953 -4.10 -40.32 -12.49
CA VAL A 953 -4.60 -40.14 -13.87
C VAL A 953 -4.16 -41.37 -14.69
N ASP A 954 -4.96 -41.77 -15.68
CA ASP A 954 -4.59 -42.86 -16.60
C ASP A 954 -3.24 -42.56 -17.30
N ALA A 955 -2.28 -43.45 -17.15
CA ALA A 955 -0.93 -43.34 -17.68
C ALA A 955 -0.93 -43.14 -19.22
N ASN A 956 -1.86 -43.77 -19.95
CA ASN A 956 -2.00 -43.58 -21.38
C ASN A 956 -2.47 -42.15 -21.72
N ALA A 957 -3.40 -41.61 -20.96
CA ALA A 957 -3.86 -40.23 -21.14
C ALA A 957 -2.75 -39.20 -20.87
N VAL A 958 -1.88 -39.47 -19.88
CA VAL A 958 -0.71 -38.64 -19.59
C VAL A 958 0.32 -38.75 -20.73
N ALA A 959 0.58 -39.92 -21.24
CA ALA A 959 1.50 -40.14 -22.38
C ALA A 959 0.99 -39.47 -23.67
N GLU A 960 -0.31 -39.53 -23.93
CA GLU A 960 -0.94 -38.80 -25.05
C GLU A 960 -0.77 -37.29 -24.89
N LEU A 961 -1.11 -36.73 -23.72
CA LEU A 961 -0.92 -35.31 -23.47
C LEU A 961 0.55 -34.87 -23.61
N ALA A 962 1.48 -35.68 -23.10
CA ALA A 962 2.91 -35.43 -23.22
C ALA A 962 3.34 -35.41 -24.70
N THR A 963 2.81 -36.32 -25.52
CA THR A 963 3.08 -36.41 -26.94
C THR A 963 2.67 -35.12 -27.68
N TRP A 964 1.44 -34.68 -27.46
CA TRP A 964 0.92 -33.46 -28.09
C TRP A 964 1.56 -32.18 -27.51
N THR A 965 1.96 -32.18 -26.24
CA THR A 965 2.77 -31.12 -25.63
C THR A 965 4.15 -31.05 -26.31
N ALA A 966 4.84 -32.17 -26.52
CA ALA A 966 6.14 -32.20 -27.18
C ALA A 966 6.04 -31.70 -28.64
N LEU A 967 5.01 -32.12 -29.37
CA LEU A 967 4.77 -31.61 -30.72
C LEU A 967 4.51 -30.11 -30.73
N SER A 968 3.68 -29.63 -29.85
CA SER A 968 3.39 -28.19 -29.72
C SER A 968 4.64 -27.37 -29.44
N ARG A 969 5.51 -27.80 -28.52
CA ARG A 969 6.81 -27.19 -28.25
C ARG A 969 7.72 -27.15 -29.49
N ALA A 970 7.80 -28.25 -30.21
CA ALA A 970 8.61 -28.30 -31.42
C ALA A 970 8.10 -27.34 -32.49
N LEU A 971 6.78 -27.26 -32.68
CA LEU A 971 6.19 -26.34 -33.65
C LEU A 971 6.29 -24.87 -33.22
N PHE A 972 6.17 -24.55 -31.91
CA PHE A 972 6.37 -23.17 -31.41
C PHE A 972 7.78 -22.63 -31.69
N ALA A 973 8.77 -23.52 -31.76
CA ALA A 973 10.17 -23.18 -32.00
C ALA A 973 10.53 -23.00 -33.49
N LEU A 974 9.60 -23.23 -34.40
CA LEU A 974 9.84 -22.99 -35.82
C LEU A 974 10.05 -21.50 -36.08
N ASP A 975 11.06 -21.15 -36.90
CA ASP A 975 11.34 -19.74 -37.24
C ASP A 975 10.14 -19.10 -37.94
N GLU A 976 9.36 -19.85 -38.74
CA GLU A 976 8.16 -19.35 -39.40
C GLU A 976 7.07 -18.85 -38.43
N VAL A 977 7.02 -19.40 -37.17
CA VAL A 977 6.05 -18.98 -36.13
C VAL A 977 6.33 -17.56 -35.64
N VAL A 978 7.61 -17.15 -35.62
CA VAL A 978 8.05 -15.82 -35.16
C VAL A 978 8.26 -14.84 -36.32
N MET A 979 7.90 -15.22 -37.53
CA MET A 979 8.00 -14.39 -38.72
C MET A 979 6.63 -14.03 -39.25
N ARG A 980 6.53 -12.86 -39.83
CA ARG A 980 5.43 -12.54 -40.76
C ARG A 980 5.75 -13.23 -42.09
N PRO A 981 4.86 -14.12 -42.57
CA PRO A 981 5.05 -14.84 -43.83
C PRO A 981 4.99 -13.96 -45.04
#